data_37f3963fc88062abd6785150505728a3
#
_entry.id   37f3963fc88062abd6785150505728a3
#
_cell.length_a   1.000
_cell.length_b   1.000
_cell.length_c   1.000
_cell.angle_alpha   90.00
_cell.angle_beta   90.00
_cell.angle_gamma   90.00
#
_symmetry.space_group_name_H-M   'P 1'
#
loop_
_entity.id
_entity.type
_entity.pdbx_description
1 polymer ?
#
loop_
_entity_poly.entity_id
_entity_poly.type
_entity_poly.pdbx_seq_one_letter_code
_entity_poly.pdbx_strand_id
1 'polypeptide(L)'
;MNKELFYSELSKDLKKKFGTSVEKALPWQLHESLSATVMELIDSDWENSRKAHLDSRRACYLSMEFLMGRAVYNNLLCLGITDEVDELLKAHGRSLNDLEEIEDAALGNGGLGRLAACFLDSAAAHDLPLDAYGIRYKYGLFKQKIVDGFQKEEADNWTKYGDPWSKRCENDKVVVKYGDQTVYAVPYDMPVIGFGTKNVGTLRLWQAESVEDFDFAQFDCGNYDGAVKAKNDAENISKVLYPNDNCEEGKILRLKQEYFFSSASVTDILKKHLAKFGTLDNLGDYITIQLNDTHPVIAVPELIRQLCAEHSYDFDKAFEIAHKVFNYTNHTIMAEALEKWDCRLVEKVVPEVYTYILMINERFIKDMYALKKDREYISKLSPVGDGMVKMAFMAIYVSSYINGVAAIHTEILKKDALKDWYELYPERFQNKTNGITQRRWLALCNPELSALITKLLGNADWVKDLDELKKLEKYADDEAVLNEFMAVKEAQKNRLAAFVKEHDGVDIDPNTIFDIQIKRLHEYKRQFLNALSILYIYYGIKDGSIKDFTPTTFIFGAKSAPGYRRAKAIIKLIGEISKLVNADPDTKDLIKVVFVQNYNVSYAEKLVTAADVSEQISTAGTEASGTGNMKLMLNGAVTLGTYDGANVEIVQEAGEENNYIFGARVEELAEIMPKYDPREILFSNDKIKRVLDKLIDGSLSDGGVPSNEEGSFKELYKALTDGASWHVPDHYYVLGDLESYVQAKLKVNADYKDKLAFAKKCWLNIANAGKFSSDRTIKDYAENIWKIEPVKL
;
A
#
# COMPACT_ATOMS: atom_id res chain seq x y z
N MET A 1 26.42 9.80 -18.62
CA MET A 1 25.51 10.03 -19.79
C MET A 1 26.16 10.97 -20.81
N ASN A 2 25.93 10.80 -22.12
CA ASN A 2 26.32 11.81 -23.12
C ASN A 2 25.22 12.89 -23.20
N LYS A 3 25.46 14.04 -22.56
CA LYS A 3 24.45 15.15 -22.44
C LYS A 3 24.01 15.68 -23.82
N GLU A 4 24.92 15.79 -24.79
CA GLU A 4 24.59 16.32 -26.12
C GLU A 4 23.68 15.37 -26.91
N LEU A 5 23.95 14.06 -26.84
CA LEU A 5 23.10 13.05 -27.47
C LEU A 5 21.73 13.01 -26.82
N PHE A 6 21.67 13.01 -25.49
CA PHE A 6 20.43 13.00 -24.74
C PHE A 6 19.55 14.22 -25.08
N TYR A 7 20.15 15.42 -25.10
CA TYR A 7 19.45 16.65 -25.51
C TYR A 7 18.97 16.60 -26.96
N SER A 8 19.80 16.05 -27.86
CA SER A 8 19.42 15.92 -29.27
C SER A 8 18.17 15.04 -29.43
N GLU A 9 18.13 13.87 -28.75
CA GLU A 9 16.98 12.96 -28.83
C GLU A 9 15.74 13.58 -28.17
N LEU A 10 15.87 14.20 -26.99
CA LEU A 10 14.79 14.91 -26.32
C LEU A 10 14.21 16.02 -27.22
N SER A 11 15.07 16.85 -27.83
CA SER A 11 14.64 17.95 -28.69
C SER A 11 13.99 17.46 -29.97
N LYS A 12 14.50 16.38 -30.55
CA LYS A 12 13.95 15.73 -31.74
C LYS A 12 12.56 15.14 -31.47
N ASP A 13 12.36 14.47 -30.32
CA ASP A 13 11.07 13.90 -29.92
C ASP A 13 10.04 15.00 -29.66
N LEU A 14 10.40 16.05 -28.91
CA LEU A 14 9.55 17.21 -28.70
C LEU A 14 9.11 17.88 -30.00
N LYS A 15 10.05 18.08 -30.92
CA LYS A 15 9.75 18.68 -32.21
C LYS A 15 8.85 17.79 -33.05
N LYS A 16 9.11 16.46 -33.05
CA LYS A 16 8.34 15.48 -33.84
C LYS A 16 6.91 15.32 -33.32
N LYS A 17 6.74 15.16 -32.01
CA LYS A 17 5.43 14.90 -31.40
C LYS A 17 4.59 16.16 -31.25
N PHE A 18 5.22 17.29 -30.87
CA PHE A 18 4.49 18.46 -30.41
C PHE A 18 4.83 19.75 -31.18
N GLY A 19 5.80 19.72 -32.08
CA GLY A 19 6.21 20.91 -32.81
C GLY A 19 6.84 22.00 -31.97
N THR A 20 7.36 21.67 -30.78
CA THR A 20 7.90 22.61 -29.79
C THR A 20 9.37 22.36 -29.46
N SER A 21 9.97 23.25 -28.68
CA SER A 21 11.32 23.11 -28.14
C SER A 21 11.29 22.91 -26.62
N VAL A 22 12.43 22.53 -26.02
CA VAL A 22 12.55 22.32 -24.57
C VAL A 22 12.10 23.55 -23.79
N GLU A 23 12.52 24.75 -24.21
CA GLU A 23 12.19 26.02 -23.53
C GLU A 23 10.70 26.36 -23.55
N LYS A 24 9.97 25.90 -24.56
CA LYS A 24 8.55 26.23 -24.80
C LYS A 24 7.58 25.12 -24.50
N ALA A 25 8.09 23.92 -24.21
CA ALA A 25 7.26 22.76 -23.94
C ALA A 25 6.41 22.97 -22.69
N LEU A 26 5.15 22.54 -22.73
CA LEU A 26 4.33 22.41 -21.52
C LEU A 26 4.88 21.28 -20.64
N PRO A 27 4.67 21.32 -19.32
CA PRO A 27 5.19 20.30 -18.41
C PRO A 27 4.90 18.85 -18.86
N TRP A 28 3.69 18.56 -19.28
CA TRP A 28 3.31 17.22 -19.77
C TRP A 28 4.00 16.82 -21.08
N GLN A 29 4.26 17.79 -22.00
CA GLN A 29 5.00 17.51 -23.24
C GLN A 29 6.47 17.21 -22.95
N LEU A 30 7.05 17.96 -22.00
CA LEU A 30 8.40 17.74 -21.54
C LEU A 30 8.52 16.38 -20.85
N HIS A 31 7.58 16.04 -19.97
CA HIS A 31 7.52 14.73 -19.30
C HIS A 31 7.42 13.58 -20.33
N GLU A 32 6.53 13.68 -21.31
CA GLU A 32 6.31 12.64 -22.34
C GLU A 32 7.62 12.39 -23.13
N SER A 33 8.27 13.46 -23.59
CA SER A 33 9.48 13.33 -24.41
C SER A 33 10.71 12.96 -23.59
N LEU A 34 10.83 13.47 -22.36
CA LEU A 34 11.91 13.08 -21.45
C LEU A 34 11.81 11.59 -21.09
N SER A 35 10.62 11.14 -20.76
CA SER A 35 10.38 9.73 -20.45
C SER A 35 10.66 8.83 -21.64
N ALA A 36 10.24 9.21 -22.84
CA ALA A 36 10.54 8.47 -24.07
C ALA A 36 12.06 8.36 -24.31
N THR A 37 12.81 9.45 -24.08
CA THR A 37 14.27 9.47 -24.22
C THR A 37 14.93 8.52 -23.20
N VAL A 38 14.42 8.47 -21.97
CA VAL A 38 14.89 7.52 -20.95
C VAL A 38 14.57 6.09 -21.34
N MET A 39 13.38 5.83 -21.90
CA MET A 39 12.97 4.50 -22.36
C MET A 39 13.89 3.99 -23.49
N GLU A 40 14.29 4.87 -24.41
CA GLU A 40 15.28 4.51 -25.45
C GLU A 40 16.67 4.19 -24.85
N LEU A 41 17.08 4.92 -23.81
CA LEU A 41 18.35 4.71 -23.14
C LEU A 41 18.48 3.33 -22.49
N ILE A 42 17.39 2.79 -21.96
CA ILE A 42 17.36 1.51 -21.24
C ILE A 42 16.94 0.32 -22.11
N ASP A 43 16.51 0.51 -23.36
CA ASP A 43 15.88 -0.54 -24.18
C ASP A 43 16.74 -1.80 -24.29
N SER A 44 18.05 -1.64 -24.56
CA SER A 44 18.98 -2.78 -24.64
C SER A 44 19.18 -3.50 -23.31
N ASP A 45 19.30 -2.76 -22.21
CA ASP A 45 19.50 -3.35 -20.88
C ASP A 45 18.21 -4.07 -20.43
N TRP A 46 17.03 -3.53 -20.77
CA TRP A 46 15.76 -4.17 -20.50
C TRP A 46 15.58 -5.46 -21.30
N GLU A 47 15.92 -5.47 -22.58
CA GLU A 47 15.86 -6.68 -23.40
C GLU A 47 16.84 -7.77 -22.89
N ASN A 48 18.06 -7.38 -22.50
CA ASN A 48 19.03 -8.31 -21.94
C ASN A 48 18.54 -8.89 -20.60
N SER A 49 17.96 -8.05 -19.74
CA SER A 49 17.36 -8.49 -18.47
C SER A 49 16.24 -9.50 -18.69
N ARG A 50 15.34 -9.24 -19.65
CA ARG A 50 14.26 -10.19 -19.99
C ARG A 50 14.81 -11.56 -20.41
N LYS A 51 15.86 -11.58 -21.23
CA LYS A 51 16.52 -12.82 -21.65
C LYS A 51 17.14 -13.55 -20.47
N ALA A 52 17.90 -12.82 -19.63
CA ALA A 52 18.54 -13.39 -18.44
C ALA A 52 17.51 -13.95 -17.44
N HIS A 53 16.39 -13.26 -17.21
CA HIS A 53 15.31 -13.74 -16.36
C HIS A 53 14.69 -15.03 -16.91
N LEU A 54 14.46 -15.13 -18.24
CA LEU A 54 13.94 -16.34 -18.87
C LEU A 54 14.90 -17.51 -18.82
N ASP A 55 16.20 -17.27 -18.76
CA ASP A 55 17.24 -18.29 -18.68
C ASP A 55 17.47 -18.81 -17.25
N SER A 56 16.97 -18.09 -16.26
CA SER A 56 17.15 -18.37 -14.84
C SER A 56 15.87 -18.91 -14.19
N ARG A 57 16.01 -19.51 -12.99
CA ARG A 57 14.86 -19.63 -12.08
C ARG A 57 14.43 -18.23 -11.69
N ARG A 58 13.14 -17.92 -11.87
CA ARG A 58 12.60 -16.58 -11.60
C ARG A 58 11.34 -16.60 -10.75
N ALA A 59 11.13 -15.50 -10.06
CA ALA A 59 9.89 -15.26 -9.34
C ALA A 59 8.92 -14.46 -10.21
N CYS A 60 7.63 -14.80 -10.09
CA CYS A 60 6.52 -14.07 -10.68
C CYS A 60 5.64 -13.55 -9.55
N TYR A 61 5.54 -12.25 -9.40
CA TYR A 61 4.81 -11.61 -8.31
C TYR A 61 3.44 -11.14 -8.80
N LEU A 62 2.37 -11.79 -8.33
CA LEU A 62 1.00 -11.49 -8.69
C LEU A 62 0.36 -10.59 -7.64
N SER A 63 -0.06 -9.40 -8.02
CA SER A 63 -0.73 -8.45 -7.13
C SER A 63 -1.86 -7.69 -7.81
N MET A 64 -2.95 -7.51 -7.08
CA MET A 64 -4.07 -6.67 -7.51
C MET A 64 -3.70 -5.19 -7.59
N GLU A 65 -2.65 -4.78 -6.88
CA GLU A 65 -2.23 -3.39 -6.70
C GLU A 65 -0.73 -3.22 -6.93
N PHE A 66 -0.38 -2.14 -7.67
CA PHE A 66 0.98 -1.61 -7.76
C PHE A 66 0.95 -0.09 -7.63
N LEU A 67 1.29 0.41 -6.45
CA LEU A 67 1.31 1.85 -6.18
C LEU A 67 2.70 2.43 -6.47
N MET A 68 2.98 2.64 -7.77
CA MET A 68 4.33 3.01 -8.24
C MET A 68 4.71 4.46 -7.92
N GLY A 69 3.75 5.39 -7.95
CA GLY A 69 4.06 6.81 -7.84
C GLY A 69 4.70 7.37 -9.12
N ARG A 70 5.30 8.57 -9.05
CA ARG A 70 5.99 9.18 -10.21
C ARG A 70 7.22 8.37 -10.59
N ALA A 71 7.26 7.94 -11.85
CA ALA A 71 8.35 7.12 -12.36
C ALA A 71 9.59 7.97 -12.74
N VAL A 72 9.38 9.17 -13.28
CA VAL A 72 10.46 9.99 -13.85
C VAL A 72 11.62 10.23 -12.87
N TYR A 73 11.32 10.70 -11.66
CA TYR A 73 12.38 11.00 -10.67
C TYR A 73 13.09 9.74 -10.19
N ASN A 74 12.32 8.69 -9.91
CA ASN A 74 12.88 7.41 -9.46
C ASN A 74 13.78 6.79 -10.54
N ASN A 75 13.37 6.85 -11.80
CA ASN A 75 14.13 6.28 -12.91
C ASN A 75 15.43 7.06 -13.14
N LEU A 76 15.39 8.40 -13.07
CA LEU A 76 16.63 9.22 -13.16
C LEU A 76 17.58 8.94 -11.99
N LEU A 77 17.04 8.78 -10.76
CA LEU A 77 17.85 8.39 -9.60
C LEU A 77 18.50 7.01 -9.79
N CYS A 78 17.73 6.01 -10.21
CA CYS A 78 18.25 4.65 -10.41
C CYS A 78 19.33 4.58 -11.48
N LEU A 79 19.22 5.41 -12.53
CA LEU A 79 20.23 5.54 -13.58
C LEU A 79 21.43 6.41 -13.17
N GLY A 80 21.34 7.13 -12.04
CA GLY A 80 22.40 8.04 -11.56
C GLY A 80 22.60 9.27 -12.47
N ILE A 81 21.55 9.75 -13.12
CA ILE A 81 21.60 10.86 -14.10
C ILE A 81 20.73 12.06 -13.70
N THR A 82 20.21 12.10 -12.50
CA THR A 82 19.30 13.17 -12.03
C THR A 82 19.92 14.55 -12.17
N ASP A 83 21.12 14.74 -11.63
CA ASP A 83 21.80 16.04 -11.64
C ASP A 83 22.14 16.48 -13.07
N GLU A 84 22.60 15.54 -13.88
CA GLU A 84 22.96 15.80 -15.28
C GLU A 84 21.78 16.24 -16.12
N VAL A 85 20.59 15.66 -15.90
CA VAL A 85 19.35 16.01 -16.59
C VAL A 85 18.82 17.36 -16.07
N ASP A 86 18.87 17.61 -14.77
CA ASP A 86 18.44 18.89 -14.19
C ASP A 86 19.33 20.05 -14.66
N GLU A 87 20.66 19.88 -14.69
CA GLU A 87 21.60 20.85 -15.26
C GLU A 87 21.29 21.13 -16.74
N LEU A 88 21.00 20.10 -17.52
CA LEU A 88 20.65 20.23 -18.93
C LEU A 88 19.36 21.02 -19.10
N LEU A 89 18.32 20.72 -18.30
CA LEU A 89 17.05 21.48 -18.32
C LEU A 89 17.27 22.92 -17.90
N LYS A 90 18.04 23.19 -16.83
CA LYS A 90 18.38 24.53 -16.35
C LYS A 90 19.11 25.38 -17.40
N ALA A 91 19.99 24.78 -18.20
CA ALA A 91 20.65 25.45 -19.32
C ALA A 91 19.65 25.96 -20.38
N HIS A 92 18.45 25.39 -20.43
CA HIS A 92 17.35 25.75 -21.31
C HIS A 92 16.18 26.47 -20.60
N GLY A 93 16.44 27.00 -19.39
CA GLY A 93 15.45 27.76 -18.61
C GLY A 93 14.31 26.90 -18.04
N ARG A 94 14.53 25.59 -17.89
CA ARG A 94 13.56 24.62 -17.33
C ARG A 94 14.16 23.96 -16.08
N SER A 95 13.36 23.15 -15.41
CA SER A 95 13.79 22.39 -14.22
C SER A 95 13.02 21.08 -14.13
N LEU A 96 13.60 20.07 -13.46
CA LEU A 96 12.85 18.87 -13.10
C LEU A 96 11.62 19.18 -12.26
N ASN A 97 11.61 20.27 -11.48
CA ASN A 97 10.44 20.69 -10.70
C ASN A 97 9.21 21.00 -11.58
N ASP A 98 9.40 21.35 -12.86
CA ASP A 98 8.28 21.57 -13.80
C ASP A 98 7.44 20.30 -13.97
N LEU A 99 8.01 19.11 -13.67
CA LEU A 99 7.34 17.82 -13.77
C LEU A 99 6.54 17.45 -12.52
N GLU A 100 6.54 18.26 -11.46
CA GLU A 100 5.73 18.01 -10.26
C GLU A 100 4.21 18.07 -10.52
N GLU A 101 3.80 18.76 -11.59
CA GLU A 101 2.40 18.78 -12.03
C GLU A 101 1.90 17.45 -12.60
N ILE A 102 2.82 16.52 -12.94
CA ILE A 102 2.46 15.21 -13.50
C ILE A 102 1.96 14.33 -12.37
N GLU A 103 0.82 13.71 -12.59
CA GLU A 103 0.15 12.91 -11.58
C GLU A 103 0.81 11.53 -11.38
N ASP A 104 0.61 10.97 -10.19
CA ASP A 104 1.06 9.62 -9.87
C ASP A 104 0.24 8.58 -10.66
N ALA A 105 0.90 7.51 -11.11
CA ALA A 105 0.20 6.29 -11.52
C ALA A 105 -0.32 5.56 -10.26
N ALA A 106 -1.53 5.87 -9.85
CA ALA A 106 -2.13 5.38 -8.60
C ALA A 106 -2.87 4.04 -8.81
N LEU A 107 -2.15 3.01 -9.27
CA LEU A 107 -2.68 1.67 -9.54
C LEU A 107 -2.77 0.80 -8.27
N GLY A 108 -2.88 1.43 -7.11
CA GLY A 108 -3.00 0.79 -5.81
C GLY A 108 -3.65 1.73 -4.80
N ASN A 109 -4.12 1.17 -3.69
CA ASN A 109 -4.84 1.90 -2.66
C ASN A 109 -3.96 2.31 -1.48
N GLY A 110 -2.99 1.47 -1.09
CA GLY A 110 -2.24 1.73 0.13
C GLY A 110 -1.02 0.83 0.32
N GLY A 111 -0.87 0.29 1.54
CA GLY A 111 0.30 -0.47 1.98
C GLY A 111 0.65 -1.67 1.09
N LEU A 112 -0.36 -2.45 0.68
CA LEU A 112 -0.17 -3.64 -0.15
C LEU A 112 0.42 -3.29 -1.53
N GLY A 113 -0.17 -2.29 -2.22
CA GLY A 113 0.30 -1.86 -3.54
C GLY A 113 1.65 -1.15 -3.49
N ARG A 114 1.92 -0.38 -2.43
CA ARG A 114 3.23 0.27 -2.26
C ARG A 114 4.32 -0.74 -1.89
N LEU A 115 4.00 -1.77 -1.10
CA LEU A 115 4.92 -2.86 -0.80
C LEU A 115 5.35 -3.58 -2.08
N ALA A 116 4.39 -3.92 -2.94
CA ALA A 116 4.66 -4.53 -4.24
C ALA A 116 5.64 -3.68 -5.07
N ALA A 117 5.41 -2.35 -5.15
CA ALA A 117 6.31 -1.44 -5.84
C ALA A 117 7.72 -1.38 -5.21
N CYS A 118 7.83 -1.40 -3.87
CA CYS A 118 9.12 -1.47 -3.18
C CYS A 118 9.87 -2.77 -3.47
N PHE A 119 9.15 -3.89 -3.53
CA PHE A 119 9.77 -5.19 -3.85
C PHE A 119 10.32 -5.25 -5.26
N LEU A 120 9.62 -4.66 -6.23
CA LEU A 120 10.13 -4.56 -7.60
C LEU A 120 11.40 -3.74 -7.69
N ASP A 121 11.42 -2.57 -7.03
CA ASP A 121 12.59 -1.70 -6.95
C ASP A 121 13.79 -2.43 -6.33
N SER A 122 13.58 -3.12 -5.21
CA SER A 122 14.61 -3.87 -4.51
C SER A 122 15.13 -5.06 -5.32
N ALA A 123 14.24 -5.83 -5.96
CA ALA A 123 14.64 -6.95 -6.79
C ALA A 123 15.49 -6.48 -7.97
N ALA A 124 15.07 -5.40 -8.64
CA ALA A 124 15.84 -4.82 -9.74
C ALA A 124 17.22 -4.32 -9.28
N ALA A 125 17.31 -3.63 -8.15
CA ALA A 125 18.56 -3.09 -7.60
C ALA A 125 19.56 -4.18 -7.14
N HIS A 126 19.08 -5.40 -6.87
CA HIS A 126 19.90 -6.53 -6.43
C HIS A 126 20.02 -7.63 -7.49
N ASP A 127 19.76 -7.30 -8.75
CA ASP A 127 19.91 -8.21 -9.90
C ASP A 127 19.05 -9.49 -9.82
N LEU A 128 17.97 -9.48 -9.03
CA LEU A 128 17.10 -10.63 -8.86
C LEU A 128 16.12 -10.75 -10.05
N PRO A 129 15.93 -11.96 -10.61
CA PRO A 129 14.99 -12.20 -11.70
C PRO A 129 13.55 -12.25 -11.16
N LEU A 130 12.93 -11.08 -11.05
CA LEU A 130 11.55 -10.91 -10.61
C LEU A 130 10.76 -10.20 -11.71
N ASP A 131 9.71 -10.85 -12.20
CA ASP A 131 8.69 -10.26 -13.05
C ASP A 131 7.38 -10.11 -12.27
N ALA A 132 6.62 -9.06 -12.53
CA ALA A 132 5.38 -8.80 -11.83
C ALA A 132 4.19 -8.67 -12.77
N TYR A 133 3.00 -9.03 -12.25
CA TYR A 133 1.76 -9.08 -13.00
C TYR A 133 0.63 -8.43 -12.22
N GLY A 134 -0.14 -7.56 -12.89
CA GLY A 134 -1.28 -6.86 -12.30
C GLY A 134 -2.26 -6.36 -13.34
N ILE A 135 -3.11 -5.42 -12.94
CA ILE A 135 -4.12 -4.80 -13.83
C ILE A 135 -3.71 -3.36 -14.15
N ARG A 136 -3.84 -2.98 -15.41
CA ARG A 136 -3.71 -1.60 -15.88
C ARG A 136 -5.04 -0.89 -15.73
N TYR A 137 -5.30 -0.33 -14.55
CA TYR A 137 -6.54 0.40 -14.31
C TYR A 137 -6.59 1.67 -15.17
N LYS A 138 -7.73 1.89 -15.84
CA LYS A 138 -7.95 3.10 -16.66
C LYS A 138 -7.98 4.35 -15.78
N TYR A 139 -8.57 4.25 -14.62
CA TYR A 139 -8.57 5.27 -13.58
C TYR A 139 -7.84 4.72 -12.36
N GLY A 140 -6.90 5.49 -11.82
CA GLY A 140 -6.23 5.16 -10.57
C GLY A 140 -7.20 5.25 -9.39
N LEU A 141 -6.66 5.06 -8.17
CA LEU A 141 -7.43 5.36 -6.96
C LEU A 141 -7.95 6.80 -7.06
N PHE A 142 -9.24 6.98 -6.84
CA PHE A 142 -9.92 8.27 -7.03
C PHE A 142 -9.16 9.46 -6.43
N LYS A 143 -9.31 10.62 -7.04
CA LYS A 143 -8.92 11.90 -6.46
C LYS A 143 -9.92 12.27 -5.38
N GLN A 144 -9.40 12.67 -4.23
CA GLN A 144 -10.22 13.11 -3.12
C GLN A 144 -10.32 14.62 -3.10
N LYS A 145 -11.55 15.13 -3.06
CA LYS A 145 -11.85 16.49 -2.65
C LYS A 145 -12.64 16.51 -1.35
N ILE A 146 -12.44 17.54 -0.55
CA ILE A 146 -13.27 17.78 0.63
C ILE A 146 -14.25 18.91 0.30
N VAL A 147 -15.53 18.56 0.23
CA VAL A 147 -16.62 19.50 -0.06
C VAL A 147 -17.55 19.52 1.15
N ASP A 148 -17.76 20.69 1.75
CA ASP A 148 -18.54 20.85 2.98
C ASP A 148 -18.09 19.95 4.14
N GLY A 149 -16.81 19.60 4.15
CA GLY A 149 -16.19 18.69 5.12
C GLY A 149 -16.33 17.21 4.81
N PHE A 150 -17.01 16.83 3.73
CA PHE A 150 -17.15 15.44 3.29
C PHE A 150 -16.19 15.07 2.17
N GLN A 151 -15.72 13.82 2.18
CA GLN A 151 -15.00 13.28 1.06
C GLN A 151 -15.89 13.14 -0.17
N LYS A 152 -15.44 13.70 -1.28
CA LYS A 152 -15.99 13.49 -2.62
C LYS A 152 -14.94 12.83 -3.49
N GLU A 153 -15.32 11.79 -4.20
CA GLU A 153 -14.48 11.05 -5.14
C GLU A 153 -14.59 11.65 -6.54
N GLU A 154 -13.44 11.87 -7.18
CA GLU A 154 -13.34 12.27 -8.58
C GLU A 154 -12.46 11.28 -9.34
N ALA A 155 -12.68 11.13 -10.64
CA ALA A 155 -11.91 10.23 -11.49
C ALA A 155 -10.43 10.66 -11.55
N ASP A 156 -9.52 9.73 -11.28
CA ASP A 156 -8.08 9.92 -11.50
C ASP A 156 -7.71 9.42 -12.90
N ASN A 157 -7.81 10.30 -13.89
CA ASN A 157 -7.44 10.00 -15.27
C ASN A 157 -5.93 10.22 -15.47
N TRP A 158 -5.12 9.34 -14.91
CA TRP A 158 -3.67 9.43 -14.91
C TRP A 158 -3.05 9.30 -16.32
N THR A 159 -3.78 8.69 -17.28
CA THR A 159 -3.32 8.55 -18.67
C THR A 159 -3.78 9.67 -19.59
N LYS A 160 -4.36 10.75 -19.04
CA LYS A 160 -4.92 11.86 -19.83
C LYS A 160 -3.93 12.44 -20.86
N TYR A 161 -2.67 12.52 -20.51
CA TYR A 161 -1.59 13.05 -21.34
C TYR A 161 -0.66 11.98 -21.92
N GLY A 162 -1.08 10.71 -21.90
CA GLY A 162 -0.27 9.58 -22.33
C GLY A 162 0.29 8.77 -21.17
N ASP A 163 0.99 7.70 -21.51
CA ASP A 163 1.71 6.83 -20.59
C ASP A 163 3.05 6.41 -21.23
N PRO A 164 4.06 7.29 -21.17
CA PRO A 164 5.33 7.06 -21.85
C PRO A 164 6.16 5.91 -21.25
N TRP A 165 5.80 5.45 -20.03
CA TRP A 165 6.53 4.40 -19.33
C TRP A 165 6.03 2.99 -19.65
N SER A 166 4.92 2.84 -20.38
CA SER A 166 4.35 1.54 -20.71
C SER A 166 4.44 1.24 -22.20
N LYS A 167 4.88 0.02 -22.52
CA LYS A 167 4.94 -0.51 -23.89
C LYS A 167 3.82 -1.53 -24.11
N ARG A 168 2.86 -1.23 -25.02
CA ARG A 168 1.83 -2.18 -25.42
C ARG A 168 2.45 -3.36 -26.19
N CYS A 169 2.18 -4.58 -25.73
CA CYS A 169 2.71 -5.82 -26.31
C CYS A 169 1.59 -6.61 -27.01
N GLU A 170 1.12 -6.15 -28.17
CA GLU A 170 -0.03 -6.70 -28.88
C GLU A 170 0.09 -8.20 -29.19
N ASN A 171 1.31 -8.68 -29.50
CA ASN A 171 1.55 -10.09 -29.82
C ASN A 171 1.41 -11.04 -28.62
N ASP A 172 1.43 -10.50 -27.42
CA ASP A 172 1.33 -11.26 -26.15
C ASP A 172 -0.08 -11.26 -25.57
N LYS A 173 -1.07 -10.69 -26.31
CA LYS A 173 -2.45 -10.67 -25.82
C LYS A 173 -2.99 -12.08 -25.58
N VAL A 174 -3.80 -12.21 -24.55
CA VAL A 174 -4.40 -13.46 -24.08
C VAL A 174 -5.91 -13.35 -24.14
N VAL A 175 -6.59 -14.46 -24.43
CA VAL A 175 -8.05 -14.57 -24.32
C VAL A 175 -8.42 -15.03 -22.91
N VAL A 176 -9.29 -14.28 -22.24
CA VAL A 176 -9.87 -14.67 -20.95
C VAL A 176 -11.36 -14.94 -21.13
N LYS A 177 -11.80 -16.12 -20.69
CA LYS A 177 -13.19 -16.58 -20.83
C LYS A 177 -13.88 -16.63 -19.47
N TYR A 178 -15.07 -16.05 -19.42
CA TYR A 178 -16.02 -16.16 -18.32
C TYR A 178 -17.22 -17.00 -18.75
N GLY A 179 -18.11 -17.31 -17.83
CA GLY A 179 -19.35 -18.01 -18.16
C GLY A 179 -20.26 -17.26 -19.15
N ASP A 180 -20.21 -15.94 -19.10
CA ASP A 180 -21.08 -15.03 -19.86
C ASP A 180 -20.37 -14.13 -20.87
N GLN A 181 -19.04 -14.11 -20.86
CA GLN A 181 -18.25 -13.11 -21.60
C GLN A 181 -16.86 -13.64 -21.97
N THR A 182 -16.36 -13.19 -23.11
CA THR A 182 -14.96 -13.39 -23.51
C THR A 182 -14.32 -12.04 -23.78
N VAL A 183 -13.10 -11.83 -23.26
CA VAL A 183 -12.34 -10.58 -23.43
C VAL A 183 -10.91 -10.87 -23.83
N TYR A 184 -10.23 -9.88 -24.42
CA TYR A 184 -8.79 -9.87 -24.55
C TYR A 184 -8.15 -9.25 -23.29
N ALA A 185 -7.12 -9.89 -22.77
CA ALA A 185 -6.16 -9.29 -21.86
C ALA A 185 -4.96 -8.83 -22.67
N VAL A 186 -4.78 -7.53 -22.78
CA VAL A 186 -3.70 -6.92 -23.57
C VAL A 186 -2.63 -6.40 -22.61
N PRO A 187 -1.36 -6.90 -22.70
CA PRO A 187 -0.35 -6.51 -21.76
C PRO A 187 0.32 -5.18 -22.14
N TYR A 188 0.57 -4.40 -21.12
CA TYR A 188 1.42 -3.21 -21.13
C TYR A 188 2.58 -3.44 -20.18
N ASP A 189 3.79 -3.46 -20.70
CA ASP A 189 5.01 -3.68 -19.91
C ASP A 189 5.62 -2.35 -19.50
N MET A 190 5.87 -2.21 -18.18
CA MET A 190 6.52 -1.07 -17.56
C MET A 190 7.88 -1.52 -17.03
N PRO A 191 9.01 -0.81 -17.33
CA PRO A 191 10.32 -1.14 -16.79
C PRO A 191 10.42 -0.76 -15.32
N VAL A 192 11.13 -1.56 -14.55
CA VAL A 192 11.57 -1.25 -13.19
C VAL A 192 13.10 -1.22 -13.18
N ILE A 193 13.66 -0.02 -13.20
CA ILE A 193 15.09 0.20 -13.37
C ILE A 193 15.82 -0.05 -12.05
N GLY A 194 16.81 -0.95 -12.07
CA GLY A 194 17.62 -1.23 -10.88
C GLY A 194 18.64 -0.11 -10.60
N PHE A 195 18.74 0.27 -9.32
CA PHE A 195 19.67 1.31 -8.89
C PHE A 195 21.13 0.83 -9.01
N GLY A 196 21.91 1.53 -9.82
CA GLY A 196 23.35 1.25 -10.01
C GLY A 196 23.66 -0.13 -10.57
N THR A 197 22.77 -0.68 -11.39
CA THR A 197 22.93 -1.94 -12.12
C THR A 197 22.28 -1.84 -13.50
N LYS A 198 22.55 -2.81 -14.37
CA LYS A 198 21.92 -2.94 -15.69
C LYS A 198 20.61 -3.74 -15.65
N ASN A 199 20.28 -4.31 -14.50
CA ASN A 199 19.05 -5.08 -14.39
C ASN A 199 17.81 -4.17 -14.46
N VAL A 200 16.90 -4.53 -15.35
CA VAL A 200 15.59 -3.86 -15.50
C VAL A 200 14.50 -4.90 -15.40
N GLY A 201 13.79 -4.91 -14.28
CA GLY A 201 12.62 -5.77 -14.08
C GLY A 201 11.43 -5.37 -14.97
N THR A 202 10.46 -6.25 -15.10
CA THR A 202 9.24 -5.99 -15.88
C THR A 202 8.01 -6.08 -15.00
N LEU A 203 7.22 -5.00 -14.99
CA LEU A 203 5.86 -4.99 -14.49
C LEU A 203 4.89 -5.10 -15.68
N ARG A 204 4.24 -6.25 -15.83
CA ARG A 204 3.24 -6.50 -16.86
C ARG A 204 1.85 -6.22 -16.33
N LEU A 205 1.19 -5.22 -16.90
CA LEU A 205 -0.14 -4.77 -16.51
C LEU A 205 -1.14 -5.12 -17.61
N TRP A 206 -2.19 -5.87 -17.25
CA TRP A 206 -3.22 -6.32 -18.16
C TRP A 206 -4.35 -5.29 -18.30
N GLN A 207 -4.67 -4.92 -19.53
CA GLN A 207 -5.83 -4.11 -19.88
C GLN A 207 -6.89 -4.99 -20.57
N ALA A 208 -8.13 -4.92 -20.08
CA ALA A 208 -9.24 -5.64 -20.70
C ALA A 208 -9.76 -4.91 -21.92
N GLU A 209 -9.88 -5.63 -23.02
CA GLU A 209 -10.41 -5.13 -24.28
C GLU A 209 -11.47 -6.09 -24.82
N SER A 210 -12.46 -5.56 -25.53
CA SER A 210 -13.52 -6.35 -26.14
C SER A 210 -13.02 -7.16 -27.33
N VAL A 211 -13.62 -8.33 -27.54
CA VAL A 211 -13.45 -9.10 -28.78
C VAL A 211 -14.19 -8.41 -29.93
N GLU A 212 -15.34 -7.80 -29.62
CA GLU A 212 -16.15 -7.01 -30.55
C GLU A 212 -16.22 -5.57 -30.05
N ASP A 213 -15.58 -4.64 -30.74
CA ASP A 213 -15.46 -3.25 -30.34
C ASP A 213 -16.71 -2.42 -30.57
N PHE A 214 -17.41 -2.68 -31.67
CA PHE A 214 -18.47 -1.81 -32.11
C PHE A 214 -19.52 -2.55 -32.99
N ASP A 215 -20.78 -2.46 -32.62
CA ASP A 215 -21.89 -3.02 -33.36
C ASP A 215 -22.52 -1.97 -34.29
N PHE A 216 -22.13 -2.01 -35.56
CA PHE A 216 -22.65 -1.10 -36.59
C PHE A 216 -24.17 -1.21 -36.81
N ALA A 217 -24.76 -2.40 -36.63
CA ALA A 217 -26.19 -2.58 -36.80
C ALA A 217 -27.00 -1.86 -35.70
N GLN A 218 -26.55 -1.94 -34.47
CA GLN A 218 -27.12 -1.17 -33.35
C GLN A 218 -26.96 0.34 -33.56
N PHE A 219 -25.79 0.77 -34.00
CA PHE A 219 -25.52 2.19 -34.25
C PHE A 219 -26.42 2.74 -35.37
N ASP A 220 -26.57 2.01 -36.46
CA ASP A 220 -27.38 2.38 -37.63
C ASP A 220 -28.87 2.48 -37.27
N CYS A 221 -29.33 1.65 -36.33
CA CYS A 221 -30.69 1.72 -35.78
C CYS A 221 -30.90 2.80 -34.71
N GLY A 222 -29.89 3.63 -34.39
CA GLY A 222 -29.96 4.69 -33.41
C GLY A 222 -29.79 4.21 -31.94
N ASN A 223 -29.46 2.94 -31.71
CA ASN A 223 -29.12 2.43 -30.38
C ASN A 223 -27.63 2.58 -30.12
N TYR A 224 -27.21 3.81 -29.84
CA TYR A 224 -25.78 4.15 -29.64
C TYR A 224 -25.17 3.48 -28.42
N ASP A 225 -25.91 3.34 -27.32
CA ASP A 225 -25.45 2.63 -26.11
C ASP A 225 -25.28 1.13 -26.37
N GLY A 226 -26.21 0.52 -27.10
CA GLY A 226 -26.10 -0.87 -27.52
C GLY A 226 -24.89 -1.14 -28.42
N ALA A 227 -24.58 -0.20 -29.29
CA ALA A 227 -23.44 -0.30 -30.22
C ALA A 227 -22.07 -0.43 -29.54
N VAL A 228 -21.92 0.10 -28.29
CA VAL A 228 -20.69 0.06 -27.53
C VAL A 228 -20.79 -0.79 -26.25
N LYS A 229 -21.91 -1.51 -26.07
CA LYS A 229 -22.16 -2.27 -24.84
C LYS A 229 -21.08 -3.31 -24.55
N ALA A 230 -20.74 -4.16 -25.52
CA ALA A 230 -19.73 -5.22 -25.38
C ALA A 230 -18.37 -4.63 -25.03
N LYS A 231 -18.01 -3.51 -25.67
CA LYS A 231 -16.79 -2.76 -25.34
C LYS A 231 -16.79 -2.26 -23.92
N ASN A 232 -17.85 -1.60 -23.48
CA ASN A 232 -17.95 -1.05 -22.13
C ASN A 232 -17.92 -2.15 -21.07
N ASP A 233 -18.59 -3.27 -21.30
CA ASP A 233 -18.62 -4.41 -20.39
C ASP A 233 -17.21 -5.05 -20.23
N ALA A 234 -16.44 -5.15 -21.32
CA ALA A 234 -15.06 -5.62 -21.26
C ALA A 234 -14.15 -4.62 -20.53
N GLU A 235 -14.19 -3.34 -20.91
CA GLU A 235 -13.36 -2.29 -20.31
C GLU A 235 -13.63 -2.11 -18.80
N ASN A 236 -14.86 -2.38 -18.33
CA ASN A 236 -15.20 -2.29 -16.90
C ASN A 236 -14.31 -3.17 -16.03
N ILE A 237 -13.82 -4.31 -16.55
CA ILE A 237 -12.96 -5.24 -15.81
C ILE A 237 -11.66 -4.57 -15.37
N SER A 238 -11.05 -3.73 -16.20
CA SER A 238 -9.81 -3.01 -15.88
C SER A 238 -10.02 -1.50 -15.67
N LYS A 239 -11.25 -1.07 -15.34
CA LYS A 239 -11.55 0.36 -15.24
C LYS A 239 -11.13 0.99 -13.92
N VAL A 240 -11.52 0.39 -12.80
CA VAL A 240 -11.30 0.94 -11.45
C VAL A 240 -10.93 -0.17 -10.47
N LEU A 241 -9.93 0.08 -9.63
CA LEU A 241 -9.54 -0.79 -8.53
C LEU A 241 -10.64 -0.83 -7.45
N TYR A 242 -10.98 -2.02 -6.95
CA TYR A 242 -11.95 -2.26 -5.89
C TYR A 242 -13.31 -1.59 -6.16
N PRO A 243 -14.08 -2.08 -7.13
CA PRO A 243 -15.47 -1.66 -7.28
C PRO A 243 -16.24 -1.89 -5.99
N ASN A 244 -17.27 -1.09 -5.75
CA ASN A 244 -18.13 -1.24 -4.58
C ASN A 244 -18.85 -2.60 -4.61
N ASP A 245 -18.53 -3.47 -3.66
CA ASP A 245 -19.04 -4.84 -3.53
C ASP A 245 -20.21 -5.00 -2.54
N ASN A 246 -20.88 -3.90 -2.21
CA ASN A 246 -22.11 -3.92 -1.44
C ASN A 246 -23.32 -4.46 -2.24
N CYS A 247 -23.20 -4.58 -3.58
CA CYS A 247 -24.17 -5.15 -4.48
C CYS A 247 -23.61 -6.36 -5.24
N GLU A 248 -24.47 -7.18 -5.83
CA GLU A 248 -24.07 -8.38 -6.55
C GLU A 248 -23.22 -8.04 -7.78
N GLU A 249 -23.56 -6.99 -8.52
CA GLU A 249 -22.84 -6.53 -9.72
C GLU A 249 -21.38 -6.15 -9.38
N GLY A 250 -21.18 -5.47 -8.25
CA GLY A 250 -19.85 -5.11 -7.78
C GLY A 250 -19.03 -6.33 -7.35
N LYS A 251 -19.66 -7.32 -6.69
CA LYS A 251 -19.02 -8.61 -6.36
C LYS A 251 -18.62 -9.38 -7.62
N ILE A 252 -19.52 -9.46 -8.62
CA ILE A 252 -19.22 -10.09 -9.90
C ILE A 252 -18.03 -9.41 -10.57
N LEU A 253 -18.04 -8.08 -10.64
CA LEU A 253 -16.95 -7.33 -11.26
C LEU A 253 -15.61 -7.55 -10.54
N ARG A 254 -15.60 -7.54 -9.21
CA ARG A 254 -14.39 -7.81 -8.43
C ARG A 254 -13.85 -9.22 -8.67
N LEU A 255 -14.70 -10.23 -8.69
CA LEU A 255 -14.29 -11.60 -9.01
C LEU A 255 -13.79 -11.71 -10.47
N LYS A 256 -14.43 -11.01 -11.41
CA LYS A 256 -13.94 -10.91 -12.80
C LYS A 256 -12.55 -10.27 -12.87
N GLN A 257 -12.26 -9.24 -12.09
CA GLN A 257 -10.93 -8.61 -12.02
C GLN A 257 -9.87 -9.59 -11.49
N GLU A 258 -10.14 -10.27 -10.40
CA GLU A 258 -9.22 -11.25 -9.80
C GLU A 258 -8.89 -12.39 -10.78
N TYR A 259 -9.90 -12.93 -11.43
CA TYR A 259 -9.73 -13.97 -12.44
C TYR A 259 -9.02 -13.44 -13.71
N PHE A 260 -9.36 -12.24 -14.16
CA PHE A 260 -8.80 -11.60 -15.35
C PHE A 260 -7.27 -11.62 -15.35
N PHE A 261 -6.65 -10.98 -14.35
CA PHE A 261 -5.20 -10.88 -14.33
C PHE A 261 -4.53 -12.19 -13.95
N SER A 262 -5.19 -13.02 -13.13
CA SER A 262 -4.68 -14.34 -12.74
C SER A 262 -4.61 -15.28 -13.94
N SER A 263 -5.69 -15.41 -14.71
CA SER A 263 -5.75 -16.27 -15.91
C SER A 263 -4.78 -15.79 -16.98
N ALA A 264 -4.75 -14.48 -17.27
CA ALA A 264 -3.84 -13.91 -18.25
C ALA A 264 -2.37 -14.13 -17.85
N SER A 265 -2.02 -13.94 -16.58
CA SER A 265 -0.66 -14.11 -16.09
C SER A 265 -0.21 -15.56 -16.13
N VAL A 266 -1.06 -16.49 -15.69
CA VAL A 266 -0.78 -17.94 -15.78
C VAL A 266 -0.56 -18.35 -17.24
N THR A 267 -1.41 -17.92 -18.15
CA THR A 267 -1.27 -18.24 -19.58
C THR A 267 0.04 -17.70 -20.16
N ASP A 268 0.41 -16.46 -19.83
CA ASP A 268 1.69 -15.85 -20.27
C ASP A 268 2.91 -16.61 -19.73
N ILE A 269 2.88 -16.97 -18.46
CA ILE A 269 3.96 -17.74 -17.81
C ILE A 269 4.12 -19.10 -18.47
N LEU A 270 3.03 -19.84 -18.66
CA LEU A 270 3.05 -21.16 -19.29
C LEU A 270 3.52 -21.09 -20.74
N LYS A 271 3.02 -20.12 -21.53
CA LYS A 271 3.42 -19.90 -22.93
C LYS A 271 4.92 -19.63 -23.04
N LYS A 272 5.45 -18.73 -22.22
CA LYS A 272 6.88 -18.41 -22.21
C LYS A 272 7.75 -19.59 -21.77
N HIS A 273 7.31 -20.33 -20.74
CA HIS A 273 8.01 -21.50 -20.25
C HIS A 273 8.06 -22.61 -21.30
N LEU A 274 6.88 -22.92 -21.90
CA LEU A 274 6.78 -23.94 -22.95
C LEU A 274 7.60 -23.61 -24.17
N ALA A 275 7.60 -22.33 -24.61
CA ALA A 275 8.41 -21.86 -25.73
C ALA A 275 9.93 -22.04 -25.46
N LYS A 276 10.37 -21.90 -24.22
CA LYS A 276 11.77 -22.03 -23.80
C LYS A 276 12.21 -23.47 -23.60
N PHE A 277 11.38 -24.27 -22.90
CA PHE A 277 11.78 -25.60 -22.40
C PHE A 277 11.09 -26.78 -23.13
N GLY A 278 10.05 -26.51 -23.91
CA GLY A 278 9.29 -27.53 -24.64
C GLY A 278 8.44 -28.48 -23.77
N THR A 279 8.43 -28.27 -22.45
CA THR A 279 7.67 -29.07 -21.48
C THR A 279 7.24 -28.21 -20.30
N LEU A 280 6.18 -28.63 -19.58
CA LEU A 280 5.72 -28.03 -18.33
C LEU A 280 6.04 -28.88 -17.09
N ASP A 281 6.63 -30.07 -17.28
CA ASP A 281 7.02 -30.96 -16.18
C ASP A 281 8.00 -30.33 -15.20
N ASN A 282 8.87 -29.47 -15.70
CA ASN A 282 9.90 -28.77 -14.93
C ASN A 282 9.51 -27.34 -14.56
N LEU A 283 8.20 -27.01 -14.67
CA LEU A 283 7.74 -25.64 -14.38
C LEU A 283 8.18 -25.16 -12.98
N GLY A 284 7.98 -25.99 -11.96
CA GLY A 284 8.38 -25.68 -10.59
C GLY A 284 9.89 -25.57 -10.34
N ASP A 285 10.73 -26.01 -11.27
CA ASP A 285 12.20 -25.87 -11.16
C ASP A 285 12.67 -24.48 -11.61
N TYR A 286 11.89 -23.80 -12.48
CA TYR A 286 12.24 -22.51 -13.06
C TYR A 286 11.32 -21.36 -12.67
N ILE A 287 10.10 -21.67 -12.21
CA ILE A 287 9.07 -20.67 -11.88
C ILE A 287 8.65 -20.84 -10.43
N THR A 288 8.60 -19.72 -9.72
CA THR A 288 7.91 -19.58 -8.45
C THR A 288 6.95 -18.41 -8.51
N ILE A 289 5.72 -18.59 -8.06
CA ILE A 289 4.68 -17.55 -8.10
C ILE A 289 4.37 -17.14 -6.67
N GLN A 290 4.51 -15.84 -6.39
CA GLN A 290 4.12 -15.26 -5.10
C GLN A 290 2.74 -14.63 -5.22
N LEU A 291 1.80 -15.11 -4.41
CA LEU A 291 0.45 -14.56 -4.29
C LEU A 291 0.45 -13.46 -3.22
N ASN A 292 0.24 -12.22 -3.66
CA ASN A 292 0.18 -11.07 -2.75
C ASN A 292 -1.25 -10.90 -2.24
N ASP A 293 -1.52 -11.41 -1.04
CA ASP A 293 -2.83 -11.59 -0.43
C ASP A 293 -3.69 -12.64 -1.18
N THR A 294 -5.00 -12.65 -0.90
CA THR A 294 -5.96 -13.61 -1.45
C THR A 294 -6.44 -13.26 -2.86
N HIS A 295 -6.30 -12.02 -3.29
CA HIS A 295 -6.79 -11.54 -4.58
C HIS A 295 -6.33 -12.38 -5.80
N PRO A 296 -5.07 -12.83 -5.90
CA PRO A 296 -4.61 -13.68 -7.00
C PRO A 296 -4.77 -15.18 -6.74
N VAL A 297 -5.38 -15.62 -5.65
CA VAL A 297 -5.44 -17.05 -5.30
C VAL A 297 -6.18 -17.90 -6.35
N ILE A 298 -7.11 -17.31 -7.09
CA ILE A 298 -7.80 -17.97 -8.20
C ILE A 298 -6.83 -18.42 -9.32
N ALA A 299 -5.59 -17.93 -9.34
CA ALA A 299 -4.53 -18.43 -10.22
C ALA A 299 -4.16 -19.88 -9.93
N VAL A 300 -4.38 -20.37 -8.70
CA VAL A 300 -4.09 -21.76 -8.29
C VAL A 300 -4.97 -22.75 -9.06
N PRO A 301 -6.30 -22.71 -8.94
CA PRO A 301 -7.16 -23.60 -9.73
C PRO A 301 -7.08 -23.33 -11.23
N GLU A 302 -6.77 -22.10 -11.65
CA GLU A 302 -6.60 -21.76 -13.06
C GLU A 302 -5.34 -22.42 -13.65
N LEU A 303 -4.21 -22.46 -12.95
CA LEU A 303 -3.03 -23.18 -13.40
C LEU A 303 -3.34 -24.68 -13.56
N ILE A 304 -4.01 -25.28 -12.58
CA ILE A 304 -4.41 -26.70 -12.64
C ILE A 304 -5.34 -26.94 -13.83
N ARG A 305 -6.34 -26.05 -14.04
CA ARG A 305 -7.25 -26.12 -15.19
C ARG A 305 -6.49 -26.09 -16.52
N GLN A 306 -5.59 -25.14 -16.72
CA GLN A 306 -4.83 -25.02 -17.96
C GLN A 306 -3.95 -26.26 -18.18
N LEU A 307 -3.25 -26.74 -17.15
CA LEU A 307 -2.46 -27.97 -17.25
C LEU A 307 -3.32 -29.17 -17.65
N CYS A 308 -4.49 -29.35 -17.05
CA CYS A 308 -5.35 -30.48 -17.33
C CYS A 308 -6.09 -30.35 -18.67
N ALA A 309 -6.78 -29.21 -18.90
CA ALA A 309 -7.67 -29.03 -20.02
C ALA A 309 -6.94 -28.67 -21.33
N GLU A 310 -5.83 -27.93 -21.25
CA GLU A 310 -5.13 -27.42 -22.43
C GLU A 310 -3.83 -28.20 -22.73
N HIS A 311 -3.22 -28.80 -21.69
CA HIS A 311 -1.96 -29.52 -21.83
C HIS A 311 -2.03 -31.03 -21.48
N SER A 312 -3.24 -31.56 -21.23
CA SER A 312 -3.51 -32.99 -21.03
C SER A 312 -2.80 -33.64 -19.83
N TYR A 313 -2.49 -32.87 -18.77
CA TYR A 313 -2.02 -33.41 -17.52
C TYR A 313 -3.18 -34.04 -16.72
N ASP A 314 -2.90 -35.10 -15.98
CA ASP A 314 -3.84 -35.54 -14.95
C ASP A 314 -3.86 -34.59 -13.76
N PHE A 315 -4.94 -34.62 -12.99
CA PHE A 315 -5.14 -33.67 -11.88
C PHE A 315 -4.07 -33.79 -10.81
N ASP A 316 -3.66 -35.02 -10.44
CA ASP A 316 -2.68 -35.20 -9.37
C ASP A 316 -1.31 -34.61 -9.76
N LYS A 317 -0.88 -34.84 -11.00
CA LYS A 317 0.35 -34.23 -11.52
C LYS A 317 0.26 -32.73 -11.62
N ALA A 318 -0.87 -32.18 -12.09
CA ALA A 318 -1.10 -30.75 -12.16
C ALA A 318 -1.09 -30.10 -10.76
N PHE A 319 -1.68 -30.77 -9.79
CA PHE A 319 -1.67 -30.32 -8.39
C PHE A 319 -0.24 -30.30 -7.82
N GLU A 320 0.57 -31.32 -8.05
CA GLU A 320 1.97 -31.36 -7.60
C GLU A 320 2.83 -30.25 -8.24
N ILE A 321 2.58 -29.94 -9.51
CA ILE A 321 3.23 -28.78 -10.17
C ILE A 321 2.79 -27.48 -9.49
N ALA A 322 1.49 -27.29 -9.28
CA ALA A 322 0.95 -26.09 -8.62
C ALA A 322 1.54 -25.94 -7.21
N HIS A 323 1.64 -27.01 -6.43
CA HIS A 323 2.24 -27.01 -5.10
C HIS A 323 3.68 -26.50 -5.11
N LYS A 324 4.49 -26.88 -6.10
CA LYS A 324 5.88 -26.43 -6.22
C LYS A 324 5.99 -24.96 -6.67
N VAL A 325 5.00 -24.45 -7.39
CA VAL A 325 5.02 -23.15 -8.02
C VAL A 325 4.54 -22.04 -7.08
N PHE A 326 3.45 -22.29 -6.34
CA PHE A 326 2.77 -21.23 -5.57
C PHE A 326 3.30 -21.06 -4.16
N ASN A 327 3.33 -19.76 -3.72
CA ASN A 327 3.56 -19.34 -2.35
C ASN A 327 2.59 -18.21 -2.03
N TYR A 328 2.16 -18.11 -0.77
CA TYR A 328 1.11 -17.21 -0.33
C TYR A 328 1.59 -16.29 0.79
N THR A 329 1.42 -14.98 0.59
CA THR A 329 1.61 -13.96 1.63
C THR A 329 0.25 -13.53 2.17
N ASN A 330 0.04 -13.67 3.47
CA ASN A 330 -1.14 -13.18 4.15
C ASN A 330 -0.92 -11.74 4.66
N HIS A 331 -1.88 -10.85 4.40
CA HIS A 331 -1.89 -9.47 4.90
C HIS A 331 -3.03 -9.18 5.88
N THR A 332 -3.81 -10.19 6.25
CA THR A 332 -5.03 -10.06 7.05
C THR A 332 -4.85 -10.78 8.38
N ILE A 333 -5.12 -10.07 9.50
CA ILE A 333 -5.03 -10.68 10.84
C ILE A 333 -6.34 -11.36 11.24
N MET A 334 -7.45 -10.64 11.08
CA MET A 334 -8.75 -11.11 11.57
C MET A 334 -9.31 -12.23 10.70
N ALA A 335 -9.60 -13.38 11.30
CA ALA A 335 -10.09 -14.56 10.59
C ALA A 335 -11.41 -14.31 9.84
N GLU A 336 -12.29 -13.46 10.38
CA GLU A 336 -13.55 -13.04 9.75
C GLU A 336 -13.36 -12.19 8.49
N ALA A 337 -12.24 -11.50 8.37
CA ALA A 337 -11.89 -10.66 7.22
C ALA A 337 -11.19 -11.44 6.08
N LEU A 338 -10.92 -12.74 6.27
CA LEU A 338 -10.37 -13.59 5.22
C LEU A 338 -11.39 -13.72 4.08
N GLU A 339 -10.93 -13.53 2.86
CA GLU A 339 -11.77 -13.50 1.67
C GLU A 339 -12.50 -14.81 1.42
N LYS A 340 -13.80 -14.71 1.15
CA LYS A 340 -14.68 -15.82 0.81
C LYS A 340 -15.62 -15.39 -0.31
N TRP A 341 -15.87 -16.30 -1.25
CA TRP A 341 -16.82 -16.10 -2.34
C TRP A 341 -17.97 -17.09 -2.27
N ASP A 342 -19.22 -16.64 -2.51
CA ASP A 342 -20.39 -17.53 -2.67
C ASP A 342 -20.13 -18.51 -3.82
N CYS A 343 -20.30 -19.81 -3.58
CA CYS A 343 -20.06 -20.86 -4.56
C CYS A 343 -20.85 -20.66 -5.86
N ARG A 344 -22.10 -20.21 -5.76
CA ARG A 344 -22.98 -19.95 -6.93
C ARG A 344 -22.48 -18.79 -7.76
N LEU A 345 -21.87 -17.78 -7.09
CA LEU A 345 -21.27 -16.65 -7.78
C LEU A 345 -20.02 -17.09 -8.55
N VAL A 346 -19.16 -17.89 -7.95
CA VAL A 346 -17.96 -18.42 -8.60
C VAL A 346 -18.34 -19.31 -9.77
N GLU A 347 -19.30 -20.23 -9.59
CA GLU A 347 -19.82 -21.10 -10.65
C GLU A 347 -20.41 -20.31 -11.81
N LYS A 348 -21.16 -19.24 -11.53
CA LYS A 348 -21.74 -18.33 -12.55
C LYS A 348 -20.67 -17.61 -13.36
N VAL A 349 -19.66 -17.05 -12.67
CA VAL A 349 -18.65 -16.18 -13.29
C VAL A 349 -17.57 -16.98 -14.00
N VAL A 350 -17.06 -18.05 -13.38
CA VAL A 350 -15.93 -18.87 -13.85
C VAL A 350 -16.20 -20.37 -13.71
N PRO A 351 -17.21 -20.92 -14.44
CA PRO A 351 -17.68 -22.29 -14.27
C PRO A 351 -16.59 -23.36 -14.48
N GLU A 352 -15.70 -23.16 -15.46
CA GLU A 352 -14.62 -24.09 -15.73
C GLU A 352 -13.64 -24.18 -14.56
N VAL A 353 -13.25 -23.04 -13.99
CA VAL A 353 -12.34 -22.96 -12.84
C VAL A 353 -12.99 -23.50 -11.58
N TYR A 354 -14.28 -23.25 -11.40
CA TYR A 354 -15.04 -23.76 -10.24
C TYR A 354 -14.97 -25.29 -10.15
N THR A 355 -15.02 -25.99 -11.29
CA THR A 355 -14.82 -27.44 -11.31
C THR A 355 -13.49 -27.85 -10.68
N TYR A 356 -12.41 -27.16 -10.97
CA TYR A 356 -11.09 -27.47 -10.39
C TYR A 356 -10.97 -27.04 -8.93
N ILE A 357 -11.67 -25.98 -8.50
CA ILE A 357 -11.82 -25.64 -7.08
C ILE A 357 -12.46 -26.79 -6.31
N LEU A 358 -13.51 -27.41 -6.86
CA LEU A 358 -14.15 -28.57 -6.24
C LEU A 358 -13.21 -29.80 -6.20
N MET A 359 -12.44 -30.05 -7.25
CA MET A 359 -11.44 -31.13 -7.27
C MET A 359 -10.33 -30.92 -6.23
N ILE A 360 -9.86 -29.67 -6.04
CA ILE A 360 -8.90 -29.33 -4.97
C ILE A 360 -9.52 -29.64 -3.60
N ASN A 361 -10.78 -29.28 -3.40
CA ASN A 361 -11.49 -29.56 -2.15
C ASN A 361 -11.68 -31.06 -1.90
N GLU A 362 -12.01 -31.83 -2.92
CA GLU A 362 -12.12 -33.29 -2.81
C GLU A 362 -10.78 -33.95 -2.44
N ARG A 363 -9.69 -33.48 -3.03
CA ARG A 363 -8.34 -33.92 -2.66
C ARG A 363 -8.01 -33.61 -1.21
N PHE A 364 -8.31 -32.38 -0.77
CA PHE A 364 -8.14 -31.98 0.63
C PHE A 364 -8.89 -32.94 1.58
N ILE A 365 -10.15 -33.19 1.31
CA ILE A 365 -10.98 -34.09 2.13
C ILE A 365 -10.36 -35.48 2.18
N LYS A 366 -9.90 -36.02 1.05
CA LYS A 366 -9.23 -37.34 0.97
C LYS A 366 -7.94 -37.37 1.80
N ASP A 367 -7.11 -36.31 1.70
CA ASP A 367 -5.86 -36.23 2.44
C ASP A 367 -6.11 -36.14 3.94
N MET A 368 -7.14 -35.40 4.38
CA MET A 368 -7.51 -35.28 5.79
C MET A 368 -8.03 -36.59 6.36
N TYR A 369 -8.82 -37.37 5.60
CA TYR A 369 -9.21 -38.72 6.01
C TYR A 369 -8.01 -39.67 6.11
N ALA A 370 -7.04 -39.57 5.21
CA ALA A 370 -5.80 -40.31 5.30
C ALA A 370 -4.99 -39.98 6.57
N LEU A 371 -5.06 -38.73 7.03
CA LEU A 371 -4.49 -38.26 8.31
C LEU A 371 -5.38 -38.58 9.52
N LYS A 372 -6.47 -39.35 9.34
CA LYS A 372 -7.43 -39.76 10.38
C LYS A 372 -8.08 -38.59 11.13
N LYS A 373 -8.28 -37.44 10.44
CA LYS A 373 -9.03 -36.32 10.98
C LYS A 373 -10.52 -36.64 10.97
N ASP A 374 -11.26 -36.16 11.96
CA ASP A 374 -12.71 -36.31 12.02
C ASP A 374 -13.46 -35.38 11.05
N ARG A 375 -14.74 -35.62 10.89
CA ARG A 375 -15.60 -34.90 9.95
C ARG A 375 -15.74 -33.40 10.32
N GLU A 376 -15.77 -33.07 11.60
CA GLU A 376 -15.90 -31.70 12.08
C GLU A 376 -14.65 -30.89 11.73
N TYR A 377 -13.48 -31.45 12.04
CA TYR A 377 -12.19 -30.85 11.67
C TYR A 377 -12.05 -30.65 10.16
N ILE A 378 -12.42 -31.65 9.36
CA ILE A 378 -12.40 -31.55 7.90
C ILE A 378 -13.32 -30.45 7.40
N SER A 379 -14.57 -30.40 7.88
CA SER A 379 -15.54 -29.36 7.49
C SER A 379 -15.06 -27.96 7.83
N LYS A 380 -14.46 -27.77 8.99
CA LYS A 380 -13.90 -26.49 9.45
C LYS A 380 -12.84 -25.95 8.49
N LEU A 381 -11.94 -26.81 8.01
CA LEU A 381 -10.78 -26.42 7.19
C LEU A 381 -10.97 -26.59 5.69
N SER A 382 -12.06 -27.17 5.25
CA SER A 382 -12.32 -27.38 3.82
C SER A 382 -12.25 -26.07 3.04
N PRO A 383 -11.48 -26.03 1.93
CA PRO A 383 -11.44 -24.87 1.03
C PRO A 383 -12.80 -24.48 0.48
N VAL A 384 -13.72 -25.46 0.33
CA VAL A 384 -15.12 -25.21 -0.01
C VAL A 384 -16.01 -25.76 1.09
N GLY A 385 -16.79 -24.91 1.72
CA GLY A 385 -17.71 -25.28 2.80
C GLY A 385 -18.69 -24.15 3.12
N ASP A 386 -19.85 -24.52 3.68
CA ASP A 386 -20.92 -23.57 4.05
C ASP A 386 -21.39 -22.68 2.89
N GLY A 387 -21.35 -23.23 1.66
CA GLY A 387 -21.72 -22.49 0.44
C GLY A 387 -20.68 -21.46 -0.02
N MET A 388 -19.49 -21.48 0.56
CA MET A 388 -18.41 -20.50 0.30
C MET A 388 -17.14 -21.19 -0.20
N VAL A 389 -16.43 -20.52 -1.09
CA VAL A 389 -15.03 -20.79 -1.44
C VAL A 389 -14.16 -19.93 -0.52
N LYS A 390 -13.33 -20.56 0.31
CA LYS A 390 -12.43 -19.92 1.29
C LYS A 390 -11.05 -19.76 0.66
N MET A 391 -10.76 -18.58 0.12
CA MET A 391 -9.57 -18.34 -0.71
C MET A 391 -8.25 -18.60 0.04
N ALA A 392 -8.11 -18.09 1.26
CA ALA A 392 -6.92 -18.31 2.08
C ALA A 392 -6.67 -19.82 2.36
N PHE A 393 -7.72 -20.59 2.62
CA PHE A 393 -7.60 -22.00 2.90
C PHE A 393 -7.12 -22.80 1.67
N MET A 394 -7.64 -22.45 0.50
CA MET A 394 -7.17 -23.02 -0.76
C MET A 394 -5.70 -22.66 -1.02
N ALA A 395 -5.33 -21.39 -0.80
CA ALA A 395 -3.96 -20.93 -0.95
C ALA A 395 -2.99 -21.69 -0.03
N ILE A 396 -3.34 -21.84 1.26
CA ILE A 396 -2.50 -22.53 2.25
C ILE A 396 -2.35 -24.00 1.90
N TYR A 397 -3.44 -24.67 1.48
CA TYR A 397 -3.39 -26.08 1.14
C TYR A 397 -2.48 -26.36 -0.05
N VAL A 398 -2.55 -25.54 -1.10
CA VAL A 398 -1.77 -25.76 -2.32
C VAL A 398 -0.36 -25.18 -2.25
N SER A 399 -0.12 -24.05 -1.56
CA SER A 399 1.18 -23.38 -1.58
C SER A 399 2.28 -24.12 -0.82
N SER A 400 3.52 -24.00 -1.30
CA SER A 400 4.71 -24.53 -0.63
C SER A 400 5.04 -23.76 0.65
N TYR A 401 4.92 -22.44 0.61
CA TYR A 401 5.23 -21.56 1.74
C TYR A 401 4.11 -20.53 1.97
N ILE A 402 3.89 -20.20 3.23
CA ILE A 402 2.95 -19.21 3.71
C ILE A 402 3.72 -18.25 4.61
N ASN A 403 3.57 -16.93 4.42
CA ASN A 403 4.22 -16.01 5.33
C ASN A 403 3.28 -14.92 5.84
N GLY A 404 3.51 -14.53 7.09
CA GLY A 404 3.08 -13.27 7.63
C GLY A 404 4.06 -12.15 7.29
N VAL A 405 3.72 -10.91 7.63
CA VAL A 405 4.43 -9.69 7.17
C VAL A 405 5.04 -8.85 8.30
N ALA A 406 4.96 -9.33 9.53
CA ALA A 406 5.67 -8.85 10.71
C ALA A 406 5.77 -10.00 11.72
N ALA A 407 6.71 -9.93 12.64
CA ALA A 407 6.94 -10.99 13.63
C ALA A 407 5.67 -11.28 14.46
N ILE A 408 5.06 -10.24 15.03
CA ILE A 408 3.82 -10.38 15.82
C ILE A 408 2.65 -10.90 14.97
N HIS A 409 2.52 -10.44 13.72
CA HIS A 409 1.49 -10.92 12.80
C HIS A 409 1.64 -12.42 12.54
N THR A 410 2.83 -12.87 12.25
CA THR A 410 3.12 -14.29 12.00
C THR A 410 2.78 -15.15 13.21
N GLU A 411 3.08 -14.68 14.42
CA GLU A 411 2.73 -15.40 15.65
C GLU A 411 1.21 -15.44 15.89
N ILE A 412 0.48 -14.37 15.58
CA ILE A 412 -1.00 -14.35 15.65
C ILE A 412 -1.58 -15.35 14.63
N LEU A 413 -1.05 -15.38 13.40
CA LEU A 413 -1.48 -16.37 12.42
C LEU A 413 -1.31 -17.81 12.93
N LYS A 414 -0.15 -18.12 13.51
CA LYS A 414 0.19 -19.46 14.03
C LYS A 414 -0.64 -19.88 15.26
N LYS A 415 -0.95 -18.92 16.14
CA LYS A 415 -1.59 -19.21 17.43
C LYS A 415 -3.10 -19.06 17.41
N ASP A 416 -3.64 -18.28 16.49
CA ASP A 416 -5.05 -17.90 16.42
C ASP A 416 -5.64 -18.10 15.02
N ALA A 417 -5.49 -17.13 14.12
CA ALA A 417 -6.26 -17.04 12.86
C ALA A 417 -6.10 -18.27 11.95
N LEU A 418 -4.92 -18.87 11.89
CA LEU A 418 -4.58 -20.03 11.06
C LEU A 418 -3.98 -21.18 11.87
N LYS A 419 -4.31 -21.25 13.16
CA LYS A 419 -3.74 -22.24 14.11
C LYS A 419 -3.85 -23.66 13.60
N ASP A 420 -5.04 -24.11 13.18
CA ASP A 420 -5.25 -25.48 12.71
C ASP A 420 -4.43 -25.79 11.44
N TRP A 421 -4.24 -24.81 10.57
CA TRP A 421 -3.38 -24.92 9.39
C TRP A 421 -1.90 -24.99 9.74
N TYR A 422 -1.47 -24.21 10.75
CA TYR A 422 -0.12 -24.27 11.27
C TYR A 422 0.18 -25.63 11.93
N GLU A 423 -0.78 -26.19 12.66
CA GLU A 423 -0.65 -27.53 13.24
C GLU A 423 -0.55 -28.63 12.17
N LEU A 424 -1.18 -28.45 11.00
CA LEU A 424 -1.09 -29.38 9.87
C LEU A 424 0.24 -29.28 9.12
N TYR A 425 0.74 -28.05 8.89
CA TYR A 425 1.88 -27.79 8.04
C TYR A 425 2.84 -26.75 8.65
N PRO A 426 3.40 -27.01 9.84
CA PRO A 426 4.21 -26.01 10.56
C PRO A 426 5.45 -25.54 9.77
N GLU A 427 6.02 -26.40 8.95
CA GLU A 427 7.21 -26.13 8.13
C GLU A 427 6.97 -25.12 6.98
N ARG A 428 5.70 -24.90 6.60
CA ARG A 428 5.36 -23.97 5.53
C ARG A 428 5.28 -22.52 6.00
N PHE A 429 5.06 -22.30 7.32
CA PHE A 429 4.82 -20.96 7.87
C PHE A 429 6.12 -20.24 8.19
N GLN A 430 6.29 -19.06 7.62
CA GLN A 430 7.45 -18.20 7.79
C GLN A 430 7.04 -16.76 8.13
N ASN A 431 7.97 -15.99 8.70
CA ASN A 431 7.85 -14.53 8.81
C ASN A 431 8.73 -13.87 7.76
N LYS A 432 8.17 -12.89 7.05
CA LYS A 432 8.91 -11.96 6.20
C LYS A 432 8.47 -10.54 6.58
N THR A 433 9.15 -9.94 7.56
CA THR A 433 8.85 -8.57 7.95
C THR A 433 8.94 -7.65 6.76
N ASN A 434 7.91 -6.85 6.52
CA ASN A 434 7.86 -5.89 5.44
C ASN A 434 9.03 -4.90 5.49
N GLY A 435 9.25 -4.23 4.39
CA GLY A 435 10.25 -3.18 4.26
C GLY A 435 9.84 -2.16 3.20
N ILE A 436 10.59 -1.08 3.13
CA ILE A 436 10.44 0.02 2.20
C ILE A 436 11.73 0.24 1.44
N THR A 437 11.65 0.75 0.19
CA THR A 437 12.86 1.13 -0.54
C THR A 437 13.40 2.47 -0.04
N GLN A 438 14.63 2.47 0.44
CA GLN A 438 15.32 3.68 0.86
C GLN A 438 15.64 4.61 -0.32
N ARG A 439 15.65 4.11 -1.54
CA ARG A 439 15.86 4.92 -2.75
C ARG A 439 14.77 5.98 -2.88
N ARG A 440 13.49 5.57 -2.89
CA ARG A 440 12.38 6.54 -2.92
C ARG A 440 12.19 7.26 -1.59
N TRP A 441 12.20 6.51 -0.46
CA TRP A 441 11.72 7.00 0.83
C TRP A 441 12.80 7.69 1.68
N LEU A 442 14.02 7.81 1.16
CA LEU A 442 15.08 8.63 1.73
C LEU A 442 15.89 9.33 0.64
N ALA A 443 16.56 8.60 -0.26
CA ALA A 443 17.46 9.19 -1.24
C ALA A 443 16.76 10.18 -2.17
N LEU A 444 15.55 9.86 -2.64
CA LEU A 444 14.77 10.72 -3.53
C LEU A 444 14.01 11.83 -2.77
N CYS A 445 13.26 11.45 -1.73
CA CYS A 445 12.34 12.41 -1.10
C CYS A 445 13.01 13.35 -0.08
N ASN A 446 14.20 13.00 0.44
CA ASN A 446 14.91 13.79 1.45
C ASN A 446 16.42 13.95 1.09
N PRO A 447 16.73 14.70 0.03
CA PRO A 447 18.10 14.82 -0.47
C PRO A 447 19.05 15.47 0.55
N GLU A 448 18.57 16.37 1.41
CA GLU A 448 19.40 16.99 2.44
C GLU A 448 19.80 16.01 3.54
N LEU A 449 18.86 15.18 4.02
CA LEU A 449 19.18 14.12 4.97
C LEU A 449 20.12 13.09 4.34
N SER A 450 19.90 12.75 3.07
CA SER A 450 20.75 11.86 2.30
C SER A 450 22.18 12.41 2.19
N ALA A 451 22.34 13.69 1.93
CA ALA A 451 23.64 14.36 1.87
C ALA A 451 24.35 14.35 3.23
N LEU A 452 23.62 14.62 4.33
CA LEU A 452 24.16 14.55 5.68
C LEU A 452 24.64 13.14 6.02
N ILE A 453 23.83 12.12 5.78
CA ILE A 453 24.17 10.72 6.01
C ILE A 453 25.40 10.33 5.21
N THR A 454 25.43 10.64 3.91
CA THR A 454 26.55 10.34 3.01
C THR A 454 27.83 11.04 3.46
N LYS A 455 27.74 12.30 3.91
CA LYS A 455 28.87 13.05 4.50
C LYS A 455 29.45 12.34 5.73
N LEU A 456 28.57 11.89 6.64
CA LEU A 456 28.97 11.27 7.90
C LEU A 456 29.52 9.86 7.73
N LEU A 457 29.01 9.09 6.78
CA LEU A 457 29.48 7.76 6.45
C LEU A 457 30.72 7.78 5.54
N GLY A 458 30.92 8.87 4.78
CA GLY A 458 32.02 9.03 3.82
C GLY A 458 31.77 8.34 2.47
N ASN A 459 30.61 7.74 2.28
CA ASN A 459 30.16 7.09 1.04
C ASN A 459 28.65 7.03 0.96
N ALA A 460 28.10 6.60 -0.19
CA ALA A 460 26.67 6.44 -0.44
C ALA A 460 26.23 4.95 -0.46
N ASP A 461 27.00 4.06 0.12
CA ASP A 461 26.72 2.60 0.09
C ASP A 461 25.40 2.26 0.77
N TRP A 462 24.95 3.07 1.72
CA TRP A 462 23.66 2.95 2.41
C TRP A 462 22.44 2.91 1.44
N VAL A 463 22.58 3.45 0.24
CA VAL A 463 21.49 3.42 -0.77
C VAL A 463 21.20 2.00 -1.25
N LYS A 464 22.19 1.10 -1.18
CA LYS A 464 22.08 -0.34 -1.50
C LYS A 464 22.16 -1.26 -0.27
N ASP A 465 22.63 -0.74 0.85
CA ASP A 465 22.77 -1.47 2.11
C ASP A 465 22.36 -0.56 3.28
N LEU A 466 21.09 -0.62 3.66
CA LEU A 466 20.55 0.26 4.68
C LEU A 466 21.11 -0.03 6.08
N ASP A 467 21.71 -1.20 6.32
CA ASP A 467 22.36 -1.54 7.59
C ASP A 467 23.57 -0.65 7.88
N GLU A 468 24.14 0.01 6.84
CA GLU A 468 25.17 1.03 7.00
C GLU A 468 24.74 2.19 7.92
N LEU A 469 23.43 2.48 8.02
CA LEU A 469 22.90 3.51 8.91
C LEU A 469 23.21 3.24 10.38
N LYS A 470 23.42 2.00 10.79
CA LYS A 470 23.81 1.64 12.16
C LYS A 470 25.06 2.37 12.64
N LYS A 471 25.97 2.67 11.72
CA LYS A 471 27.21 3.42 12.02
C LYS A 471 26.96 4.87 12.46
N LEU A 472 25.75 5.38 12.24
CA LEU A 472 25.33 6.73 12.66
C LEU A 472 25.07 6.84 14.16
N GLU A 473 24.89 5.73 14.88
CA GLU A 473 24.69 5.75 16.34
C GLU A 473 25.82 6.47 17.10
N LYS A 474 27.04 6.39 16.60
CA LYS A 474 28.20 7.09 17.21
C LYS A 474 28.06 8.60 17.26
N TYR A 475 27.15 9.18 16.49
CA TYR A 475 26.88 10.61 16.46
C TYR A 475 25.66 11.01 17.29
N ALA A 476 25.03 10.08 18.01
CA ALA A 476 23.83 10.35 18.80
C ALA A 476 24.02 11.38 19.93
N ASP A 477 25.27 11.56 20.40
CA ASP A 477 25.65 12.55 21.41
C ASP A 477 26.50 13.69 20.81
N ASP A 478 26.62 13.78 19.49
CA ASP A 478 27.32 14.86 18.81
C ASP A 478 26.36 16.03 18.55
N GLU A 479 26.48 17.08 19.36
CA GLU A 479 25.62 18.25 19.30
C GLU A 479 25.68 18.94 17.92
N ALA A 480 26.83 18.96 17.26
CA ALA A 480 26.97 19.58 15.94
C ALA A 480 26.19 18.81 14.87
N VAL A 481 26.27 17.48 14.92
CA VAL A 481 25.48 16.61 14.00
C VAL A 481 23.99 16.73 14.27
N LEU A 482 23.57 16.73 15.54
CA LEU A 482 22.16 16.88 15.88
C LEU A 482 21.61 18.24 15.43
N ASN A 483 22.40 19.31 15.52
CA ASN A 483 22.01 20.64 15.03
C ASN A 483 21.90 20.65 13.49
N GLU A 484 22.82 20.00 12.76
CA GLU A 484 22.70 19.85 11.29
C GLU A 484 21.42 19.05 10.93
N PHE A 485 21.12 17.98 11.66
CA PHE A 485 19.89 17.21 11.46
C PHE A 485 18.62 18.05 11.74
N MET A 486 18.60 18.84 12.82
CA MET A 486 17.49 19.74 13.11
C MET A 486 17.28 20.78 12.01
N ALA A 487 18.35 21.31 11.43
CA ALA A 487 18.27 22.25 10.30
C ALA A 487 17.68 21.58 9.05
N VAL A 488 18.03 20.31 8.78
CA VAL A 488 17.39 19.52 7.71
C VAL A 488 15.90 19.37 7.99
N LYS A 489 15.51 19.02 9.20
CA LYS A 489 14.10 18.86 9.58
C LYS A 489 13.32 20.18 9.42
N GLU A 490 13.89 21.29 9.85
CA GLU A 490 13.31 22.62 9.69
C GLU A 490 13.09 22.97 8.20
N ALA A 491 14.05 22.67 7.34
CA ALA A 491 13.92 22.87 5.90
C ALA A 491 12.75 22.07 5.31
N GLN A 492 12.61 20.79 5.70
CA GLN A 492 11.49 19.94 5.25
C GLN A 492 10.13 20.46 5.76
N LYS A 493 10.05 20.91 7.01
CA LYS A 493 8.83 21.50 7.57
C LYS A 493 8.42 22.78 6.86
N ASN A 494 9.38 23.63 6.52
CA ASN A 494 9.13 24.85 5.72
C ASN A 494 8.61 24.51 4.32
N ARG A 495 9.18 23.50 3.65
CA ARG A 495 8.69 23.05 2.33
C ARG A 495 7.29 22.49 2.40
N LEU A 496 7.01 21.66 3.40
CA LEU A 496 5.66 21.13 3.60
C LEU A 496 4.66 22.26 3.87
N ALA A 497 5.01 23.24 4.70
CA ALA A 497 4.15 24.38 4.99
C ALA A 497 3.82 25.19 3.71
N ALA A 498 4.80 25.45 2.87
CA ALA A 498 4.61 26.12 1.59
C ALA A 498 3.70 25.29 0.66
N PHE A 499 3.94 23.98 0.57
CA PHE A 499 3.15 23.08 -0.27
C PHE A 499 1.70 22.98 0.20
N VAL A 500 1.46 22.82 1.51
CA VAL A 500 0.09 22.78 2.08
C VAL A 500 -0.65 24.09 1.80
N LYS A 501 0.05 25.23 1.90
CA LYS A 501 -0.56 26.52 1.58
C LYS A 501 -0.96 26.63 0.10
N GLU A 502 -0.09 26.21 -0.79
CA GLU A 502 -0.35 26.25 -2.23
C GLU A 502 -1.43 25.25 -2.66
N HIS A 503 -1.36 24.02 -2.14
CA HIS A 503 -2.22 22.93 -2.57
C HIS A 503 -3.58 22.88 -1.85
N ASP A 504 -3.59 23.11 -0.54
CA ASP A 504 -4.80 23.01 0.31
C ASP A 504 -5.31 24.39 0.79
N GLY A 505 -4.57 25.47 0.54
CA GLY A 505 -4.95 26.81 0.95
C GLY A 505 -4.86 27.06 2.47
N VAL A 506 -4.13 26.24 3.21
CA VAL A 506 -4.03 26.28 4.68
C VAL A 506 -2.64 26.72 5.11
N ASP A 507 -2.57 27.76 5.95
CA ASP A 507 -1.33 28.17 6.59
C ASP A 507 -1.03 27.28 7.80
N ILE A 508 0.18 26.70 7.87
CA ILE A 508 0.71 25.97 9.03
C ILE A 508 2.06 26.58 9.43
N ASP A 509 2.29 26.63 10.76
CA ASP A 509 3.55 27.15 11.30
C ASP A 509 4.59 26.02 11.39
N PRO A 510 5.71 26.10 10.65
CA PRO A 510 6.75 25.07 10.66
C PRO A 510 7.49 24.95 12.01
N ASN A 511 7.34 25.94 12.93
CA ASN A 511 7.96 25.88 14.25
C ASN A 511 7.20 25.01 15.26
N THR A 512 5.96 24.61 14.93
CA THR A 512 5.14 23.73 15.78
C THR A 512 5.59 22.26 15.67
N ILE A 513 5.19 21.41 16.59
CA ILE A 513 5.35 19.94 16.45
C ILE A 513 4.48 19.50 15.28
N PHE A 514 5.02 18.77 14.31
CA PHE A 514 4.24 18.13 13.26
C PHE A 514 3.90 16.70 13.68
N ASP A 515 2.69 16.53 14.21
CA ASP A 515 2.08 15.27 14.60
C ASP A 515 1.25 14.74 13.43
N ILE A 516 1.69 13.66 12.78
CA ILE A 516 1.19 13.26 11.46
C ILE A 516 0.59 11.87 11.48
N GLN A 517 -0.69 11.78 11.04
CA GLN A 517 -1.40 10.52 10.79
C GLN A 517 -1.81 10.42 9.32
N ILE A 518 -1.01 9.74 8.51
CA ILE A 518 -1.22 9.59 7.07
C ILE A 518 -1.35 8.12 6.70
N LYS A 519 -2.57 7.68 6.50
CA LYS A 519 -2.92 6.31 6.15
C LYS A 519 -4.39 6.22 5.71
N ARG A 520 -4.76 5.16 4.97
CA ARG A 520 -6.15 4.87 4.64
C ARG A 520 -7.03 5.02 5.88
N LEU A 521 -8.19 5.67 5.73
CA LEU A 521 -9.13 5.78 6.84
C LEU A 521 -9.87 4.47 7.04
N HIS A 522 -9.73 3.94 8.23
CA HIS A 522 -10.44 2.74 8.69
C HIS A 522 -10.58 2.77 10.21
N GLU A 523 -11.67 2.23 10.75
CA GLU A 523 -11.95 2.27 12.19
C GLU A 523 -10.83 1.63 13.02
N TYR A 524 -10.23 0.51 12.57
CA TYR A 524 -9.15 -0.15 13.31
C TYR A 524 -7.86 0.66 13.39
N LYS A 525 -7.62 1.59 12.42
CA LYS A 525 -6.46 2.50 12.39
C LYS A 525 -6.64 3.68 13.34
N ARG A 526 -7.83 3.85 13.84
CA ARG A 526 -8.26 4.73 14.93
C ARG A 526 -7.99 6.22 14.73
N GLN A 527 -8.15 6.75 13.51
CA GLN A 527 -8.18 8.21 13.31
C GLN A 527 -9.23 8.87 14.20
N PHE A 528 -10.29 8.13 14.53
CA PHE A 528 -11.31 8.57 15.49
C PHE A 528 -10.73 8.77 16.91
N LEU A 529 -9.88 7.86 17.40
CA LEU A 529 -9.14 8.02 18.66
C LEU A 529 -8.30 9.29 18.67
N ASN A 530 -7.58 9.55 17.56
CA ASN A 530 -6.78 10.77 17.44
C ASN A 530 -7.66 12.04 17.47
N ALA A 531 -8.77 12.06 16.73
CA ALA A 531 -9.72 13.16 16.73
C ALA A 531 -10.28 13.47 18.14
N LEU A 532 -10.67 12.42 18.90
CA LEU A 532 -11.15 12.56 20.28
C LEU A 532 -10.02 13.04 21.22
N SER A 533 -8.79 12.60 21.05
CA SER A 533 -7.64 13.06 21.85
C SER A 533 -7.36 14.55 21.65
N ILE A 534 -7.54 15.06 20.43
CA ILE A 534 -7.38 16.50 20.15
C ILE A 534 -8.44 17.30 20.87
N LEU A 535 -9.69 16.86 20.89
CA LEU A 535 -10.77 17.49 21.68
C LEU A 535 -10.47 17.45 23.18
N TYR A 536 -9.94 16.33 23.68
CA TYR A 536 -9.53 16.20 25.07
C TYR A 536 -8.46 17.24 25.45
N ILE A 537 -7.42 17.35 24.63
CA ILE A 537 -6.34 18.33 24.84
C ILE A 537 -6.87 19.75 24.71
N TYR A 538 -7.70 20.04 23.71
CA TYR A 538 -8.32 21.35 23.52
C TYR A 538 -9.09 21.81 24.76
N TYR A 539 -9.98 20.97 25.29
CA TYR A 539 -10.74 21.32 26.50
C TYR A 539 -9.85 21.36 27.75
N GLY A 540 -8.81 20.54 27.82
CA GLY A 540 -7.84 20.57 28.91
C GLY A 540 -7.03 21.86 28.97
N ILE A 541 -6.69 22.44 27.82
CA ILE A 541 -6.05 23.76 27.73
C ILE A 541 -7.02 24.85 28.16
N LYS A 542 -8.27 24.81 27.72
CA LYS A 542 -9.31 25.81 28.05
C LYS A 542 -9.66 25.82 29.54
N ASP A 543 -9.73 24.68 30.20
CA ASP A 543 -10.05 24.59 31.63
C ASP A 543 -8.79 24.71 32.54
N GLY A 544 -7.60 24.82 31.94
CA GLY A 544 -6.33 24.96 32.65
C GLY A 544 -5.81 23.66 33.28
N SER A 545 -6.40 22.52 32.99
CA SER A 545 -5.90 21.22 33.42
C SER A 545 -4.66 20.75 32.65
N ILE A 546 -4.49 21.25 31.41
CA ILE A 546 -3.27 21.09 30.61
C ILE A 546 -2.59 22.45 30.51
N LYS A 547 -1.34 22.53 31.02
CA LYS A 547 -0.54 23.75 31.04
C LYS A 547 0.74 23.55 30.25
N ASP A 548 1.36 24.68 29.84
CA ASP A 548 2.66 24.69 29.16
C ASP A 548 2.72 23.81 27.90
N PHE A 549 1.60 23.70 27.16
CA PHE A 549 1.50 22.93 25.96
C PHE A 549 2.36 23.54 24.83
N THR A 550 3.27 22.74 24.26
CA THR A 550 4.09 23.15 23.12
C THR A 550 3.22 23.20 21.86
N PRO A 551 3.26 24.29 21.08
CA PRO A 551 2.47 24.43 19.86
C PRO A 551 2.59 23.19 18.95
N THR A 552 1.46 22.65 18.53
CA THR A 552 1.39 21.41 17.75
C THR A 552 0.41 21.53 16.58
N THR A 553 0.85 21.14 15.41
CA THR A 553 0.04 20.98 14.21
C THR A 553 -0.25 19.50 13.99
N PHE A 554 -1.52 19.11 14.18
CA PHE A 554 -2.02 17.75 13.90
C PHE A 554 -2.41 17.66 12.43
N ILE A 555 -1.72 16.82 11.67
CA ILE A 555 -1.91 16.69 10.23
C ILE A 555 -2.47 15.31 9.92
N PHE A 556 -3.67 15.28 9.33
CA PHE A 556 -4.31 14.08 8.84
C PHE A 556 -4.24 14.01 7.32
N GLY A 557 -3.98 12.83 6.78
CA GLY A 557 -4.11 12.54 5.36
C GLY A 557 -4.68 11.14 5.19
N ALA A 558 -5.88 11.03 4.62
CA ALA A 558 -6.58 9.77 4.54
C ALA A 558 -7.62 9.76 3.41
N LYS A 559 -7.71 8.62 2.71
CA LYS A 559 -8.83 8.32 1.81
C LYS A 559 -9.65 7.19 2.41
N SER A 560 -10.98 7.33 2.40
CA SER A 560 -11.93 6.29 2.79
C SER A 560 -12.44 5.54 1.57
N ALA A 561 -12.77 4.26 1.69
CA ALA A 561 -13.53 3.57 0.65
C ALA A 561 -14.85 4.30 0.38
N PRO A 562 -15.28 4.44 -0.90
CA PRO A 562 -16.45 5.25 -1.26
C PRO A 562 -17.74 4.88 -0.55
N GLY A 563 -17.97 3.58 -0.30
CA GLY A 563 -19.14 3.06 0.39
C GLY A 563 -19.05 3.02 1.92
N TYR A 564 -17.91 3.38 2.51
CA TYR A 564 -17.70 3.29 3.96
C TYR A 564 -18.15 4.57 4.66
N ARG A 565 -19.47 4.68 4.93
CA ARG A 565 -20.11 5.89 5.45
C ARG A 565 -19.55 6.34 6.79
N ARG A 566 -19.31 5.41 7.74
CA ARG A 566 -18.74 5.73 9.05
C ARG A 566 -17.33 6.33 8.94
N ALA A 567 -16.49 5.77 8.09
CA ALA A 567 -15.17 6.32 7.83
C ALA A 567 -15.25 7.74 7.22
N LYS A 568 -16.19 7.98 6.31
CA LYS A 568 -16.45 9.35 5.78
C LYS A 568 -16.93 10.31 6.86
N ALA A 569 -17.75 9.84 7.82
CA ALA A 569 -18.16 10.64 8.96
C ALA A 569 -16.98 11.02 9.87
N ILE A 570 -15.98 10.16 10.02
CA ILE A 570 -14.76 10.48 10.77
C ILE A 570 -13.96 11.58 10.06
N ILE A 571 -13.89 11.57 8.71
CA ILE A 571 -13.29 12.68 7.94
C ILE A 571 -14.04 13.98 8.22
N LYS A 572 -15.37 13.94 8.16
CA LYS A 572 -16.22 15.09 8.48
C LYS A 572 -15.99 15.60 9.90
N LEU A 573 -15.90 14.70 10.88
CA LEU A 573 -15.63 15.05 12.28
C LEU A 573 -14.27 15.76 12.44
N ILE A 574 -13.22 15.26 11.81
CA ILE A 574 -11.89 15.90 11.83
C ILE A 574 -11.98 17.32 11.26
N GLY A 575 -12.74 17.50 10.17
CA GLY A 575 -13.00 18.83 9.58
C GLY A 575 -13.74 19.78 10.52
N GLU A 576 -14.72 19.29 11.27
CA GLU A 576 -15.46 20.12 12.26
C GLU A 576 -14.60 20.45 13.48
N ILE A 577 -13.78 19.49 13.97
CA ILE A 577 -12.79 19.75 15.02
C ILE A 577 -11.78 20.81 14.54
N SER A 578 -11.32 20.71 13.30
CA SER A 578 -10.43 21.69 12.71
C SER A 578 -11.04 23.11 12.72
N LYS A 579 -12.31 23.26 12.34
CA LYS A 579 -13.01 24.54 12.38
C LYS A 579 -13.12 25.08 13.81
N LEU A 580 -13.48 24.24 14.76
CA LEU A 580 -13.62 24.60 16.17
C LEU A 580 -12.30 25.10 16.75
N VAL A 581 -11.25 24.28 16.65
CA VAL A 581 -9.97 24.50 17.33
C VAL A 581 -9.17 25.62 16.67
N ASN A 582 -9.14 25.68 15.33
CA ASN A 582 -8.33 26.66 14.60
C ASN A 582 -8.92 28.08 14.69
N ALA A 583 -10.21 28.23 14.99
CA ALA A 583 -10.87 29.54 15.12
C ALA A 583 -10.88 30.08 16.55
N ASP A 584 -10.64 29.24 17.56
CA ASP A 584 -10.71 29.61 18.97
C ASP A 584 -9.50 30.48 19.37
N PRO A 585 -9.71 31.75 19.79
CA PRO A 585 -8.61 32.67 20.16
C PRO A 585 -7.77 32.16 21.33
N ASP A 586 -8.30 31.30 22.20
CA ASP A 586 -7.58 30.78 23.36
C ASP A 586 -6.61 29.66 23.02
N THR A 587 -6.79 29.00 21.88
CA THR A 587 -6.04 27.77 21.51
C THR A 587 -5.39 27.80 20.13
N LYS A 588 -5.78 28.73 19.25
CA LYS A 588 -5.32 28.80 17.84
C LYS A 588 -3.79 28.90 17.67
N ASP A 589 -3.10 29.45 18.69
CA ASP A 589 -1.64 29.59 18.68
C ASP A 589 -0.94 28.36 19.31
N LEU A 590 -1.71 27.44 19.88
CA LEU A 590 -1.22 26.21 20.53
C LEU A 590 -1.58 24.94 19.76
N ILE A 591 -2.74 24.92 19.13
CA ILE A 591 -3.23 23.75 18.39
C ILE A 591 -3.69 24.16 17.00
N LYS A 592 -3.19 23.47 16.00
CA LYS A 592 -3.67 23.53 14.62
C LYS A 592 -4.06 22.13 14.16
N VAL A 593 -5.22 22.00 13.54
CA VAL A 593 -5.68 20.73 12.96
C VAL A 593 -5.86 20.92 11.45
N VAL A 594 -5.24 20.04 10.68
CA VAL A 594 -5.25 20.09 9.22
C VAL A 594 -5.56 18.72 8.65
N PHE A 595 -6.52 18.66 7.72
CA PHE A 595 -6.76 17.50 6.90
C PHE A 595 -6.28 17.80 5.48
N VAL A 596 -5.19 17.15 5.05
CA VAL A 596 -4.65 17.32 3.70
C VAL A 596 -5.45 16.50 2.69
N GLN A 597 -5.82 17.14 1.57
CA GLN A 597 -6.64 16.50 0.55
C GLN A 597 -5.82 15.64 -0.38
N ASN A 598 -6.47 14.62 -0.93
CA ASN A 598 -5.92 13.78 -1.98
C ASN A 598 -4.57 13.13 -1.65
N TYR A 599 -4.41 12.66 -0.40
CA TYR A 599 -3.23 11.94 0.02
C TYR A 599 -2.86 10.84 -1.01
N ASN A 600 -1.63 10.87 -1.52
CA ASN A 600 -1.06 9.98 -2.53
C ASN A 600 0.45 9.80 -2.28
N VAL A 601 1.16 9.08 -3.16
CA VAL A 601 2.60 8.81 -2.99
C VAL A 601 3.42 10.10 -2.97
N SER A 602 3.16 11.03 -3.90
CA SER A 602 3.91 12.29 -3.99
C SER A 602 3.67 13.21 -2.79
N TYR A 603 2.45 13.21 -2.25
CA TYR A 603 2.17 13.94 -1.01
C TYR A 603 2.85 13.26 0.19
N ALA A 604 2.85 11.92 0.23
CA ALA A 604 3.53 11.17 1.28
C ALA A 604 5.02 11.48 1.35
N GLU A 605 5.69 11.63 0.21
CA GLU A 605 7.12 11.99 0.14
C GLU A 605 7.43 13.30 0.86
N LYS A 606 6.52 14.28 0.81
CA LYS A 606 6.64 15.55 1.51
C LYS A 606 6.28 15.44 3.02
N LEU A 607 5.27 14.66 3.36
CA LEU A 607 4.78 14.50 4.73
C LEU A 607 5.75 13.70 5.60
N VAL A 608 6.30 12.59 5.10
CA VAL A 608 7.19 11.73 5.90
C VAL A 608 8.50 12.41 6.25
N THR A 609 9.00 13.31 5.40
CA THR A 609 10.25 14.03 5.65
C THR A 609 10.11 15.13 6.70
N ALA A 610 8.92 15.70 6.82
CA ALA A 610 8.63 16.82 7.71
C ALA A 610 8.08 16.40 9.09
N ALA A 611 7.67 15.17 9.28
CA ALA A 611 7.07 14.70 10.53
C ALA A 611 8.03 14.71 11.70
N ASP A 612 7.57 15.19 12.84
CA ASP A 612 8.24 15.01 14.15
C ASP A 612 7.71 13.74 14.84
N VAL A 613 6.40 13.52 14.75
CA VAL A 613 5.67 12.41 15.37
C VAL A 613 4.93 11.59 14.34
N SER A 614 5.11 10.28 14.40
CA SER A 614 4.51 9.27 13.54
C SER A 614 3.38 8.57 14.29
N GLU A 615 2.13 8.82 13.92
CA GLU A 615 0.94 8.26 14.55
C GLU A 615 0.63 6.85 14.01
N GLN A 616 0.86 5.83 14.85
CA GLN A 616 0.73 4.42 14.53
C GLN A 616 -0.13 3.69 15.58
N ILE A 617 -1.40 4.11 15.67
CA ILE A 617 -2.28 3.89 16.81
C ILE A 617 -3.39 2.86 16.58
N SER A 618 -3.21 1.90 15.69
CA SER A 618 -4.15 0.78 15.50
C SER A 618 -4.44 0.05 16.82
N THR A 619 -5.61 -0.55 16.93
CA THR A 619 -5.89 -1.45 18.05
C THR A 619 -4.90 -2.62 17.99
N ALA A 620 -4.25 -2.96 19.10
CA ALA A 620 -3.26 -4.03 19.10
C ALA A 620 -3.84 -5.34 18.55
N GLY A 621 -3.10 -5.98 17.63
CA GLY A 621 -3.54 -7.19 16.94
C GLY A 621 -4.43 -6.95 15.71
N THR A 622 -4.49 -5.73 15.16
CA THR A 622 -5.29 -5.42 13.98
C THR A 622 -4.49 -4.98 12.76
N GLU A 623 -3.35 -4.32 12.92
CA GLU A 623 -2.46 -3.95 11.82
C GLU A 623 -1.42 -5.04 11.61
N ALA A 624 -1.46 -5.74 10.49
CA ALA A 624 -0.54 -6.84 10.21
C ALA A 624 0.94 -6.41 10.24
N SER A 625 1.26 -5.27 9.68
CA SER A 625 2.62 -4.71 9.68
C SER A 625 2.57 -3.17 9.74
N GLY A 626 1.98 -2.55 8.73
CA GLY A 626 2.24 -1.16 8.38
C GLY A 626 3.57 -0.99 7.64
N THR A 627 3.66 0.03 6.81
CA THR A 627 4.89 0.47 6.16
C THR A 627 5.09 1.98 6.26
N GLY A 628 4.04 2.73 6.58
CA GLY A 628 4.13 4.16 6.87
C GLY A 628 5.02 4.45 8.08
N ASN A 629 4.92 3.63 9.13
CA ASN A 629 5.77 3.68 10.31
C ASN A 629 7.28 3.59 9.95
N MET A 630 7.66 2.72 9.02
CA MET A 630 9.04 2.55 8.56
C MET A 630 9.55 3.79 7.81
N LYS A 631 8.72 4.39 6.95
CA LYS A 631 9.05 5.61 6.18
C LYS A 631 9.31 6.79 7.10
N LEU A 632 8.43 6.97 8.09
CA LEU A 632 8.51 8.01 9.10
C LEU A 632 9.74 7.81 10.00
N MET A 633 10.00 6.58 10.47
CA MET A 633 11.20 6.22 11.21
C MET A 633 12.48 6.58 10.43
N LEU A 634 12.56 6.18 9.16
CA LEU A 634 13.71 6.40 8.30
C LEU A 634 13.99 7.90 8.07
N ASN A 635 12.97 8.76 8.18
CA ASN A 635 13.07 10.20 8.07
C ASN A 635 13.15 10.92 9.43
N GLY A 636 13.36 10.19 10.52
CA GLY A 636 13.60 10.76 11.84
C GLY A 636 12.35 11.28 12.53
N ALA A 637 11.21 10.63 12.40
CA ALA A 637 10.06 10.83 13.26
C ALA A 637 10.09 9.79 14.39
N VAL A 638 9.70 10.20 15.60
CA VAL A 638 9.47 9.24 16.69
C VAL A 638 8.10 8.58 16.52
N THR A 639 8.00 7.29 16.79
CA THR A 639 6.72 6.58 16.74
C THR A 639 5.93 6.82 18.02
N LEU A 640 4.72 7.37 17.88
CA LEU A 640 3.68 7.35 18.89
C LEU A 640 2.66 6.28 18.47
N GLY A 641 2.63 5.17 19.17
CA GLY A 641 1.86 4.03 18.68
C GLY A 641 1.53 2.98 19.73
N THR A 642 0.80 1.98 19.29
CA THR A 642 0.51 0.77 20.05
C THR A 642 1.55 -0.31 19.75
N TYR A 643 1.59 -1.32 20.61
CA TYR A 643 2.46 -2.49 20.44
C TYR A 643 1.80 -3.45 19.43
N ASP A 644 1.78 -3.04 18.14
CA ASP A 644 1.08 -3.70 17.04
C ASP A 644 1.91 -3.67 15.75
N GLY A 645 1.73 -4.65 14.90
CA GLY A 645 2.39 -4.74 13.60
C GLY A 645 3.91 -4.56 13.68
N ALA A 646 4.45 -3.81 12.75
CA ALA A 646 5.88 -3.51 12.70
C ALA A 646 6.34 -2.51 13.78
N ASN A 647 5.43 -1.84 14.50
CA ASN A 647 5.81 -0.98 15.61
C ASN A 647 6.61 -1.75 16.68
N VAL A 648 6.25 -3.02 16.90
CA VAL A 648 6.97 -3.91 17.82
C VAL A 648 8.44 -4.01 17.46
N GLU A 649 8.72 -4.27 16.19
CA GLU A 649 10.09 -4.40 15.69
C GLU A 649 10.80 -3.05 15.62
N ILE A 650 10.10 -1.94 15.34
CA ILE A 650 10.66 -0.58 15.39
C ILE A 650 11.18 -0.27 16.81
N VAL A 651 10.38 -0.58 17.82
CA VAL A 651 10.80 -0.34 19.22
C VAL A 651 11.96 -1.24 19.63
N GLN A 652 11.98 -2.49 19.14
CA GLN A 652 13.09 -3.42 19.40
C GLN A 652 14.40 -2.94 18.78
N GLU A 653 14.36 -2.39 17.56
CA GLU A 653 15.56 -1.91 16.87
C GLU A 653 16.06 -0.56 17.40
N ALA A 654 15.15 0.40 17.60
CA ALA A 654 15.50 1.76 17.98
C ALA A 654 15.54 2.03 19.50
N GLY A 655 15.00 1.13 20.30
CA GLY A 655 14.79 1.32 21.74
C GLY A 655 13.43 1.93 22.08
N GLU A 656 12.77 1.42 23.13
CA GLU A 656 11.47 1.92 23.57
C GLU A 656 11.59 3.36 24.10
N GLU A 657 12.71 3.72 24.72
CA GLU A 657 13.00 5.07 25.21
C GLU A 657 13.09 6.13 24.10
N ASN A 658 13.28 5.71 22.86
CA ASN A 658 13.33 6.60 21.69
C ASN A 658 11.99 6.70 20.94
N ASN A 659 10.93 6.07 21.48
CA ASN A 659 9.59 6.05 20.93
C ASN A 659 8.57 6.21 22.07
N TYR A 660 7.28 6.22 21.76
CA TYR A 660 6.21 6.42 22.74
C TYR A 660 5.13 5.36 22.51
N ILE A 661 5.10 4.34 23.36
CA ILE A 661 4.14 3.24 23.27
C ILE A 661 3.06 3.40 24.32
N PHE A 662 1.81 3.17 23.94
CA PHE A 662 0.64 3.26 24.80
C PHE A 662 -0.36 2.14 24.49
N GLY A 663 -1.39 2.05 25.32
CA GLY A 663 -2.56 1.22 25.09
C GLY A 663 -2.38 -0.25 25.45
N ALA A 664 -3.49 -0.96 25.46
CA ALA A 664 -3.54 -2.37 25.78
C ALA A 664 -2.85 -3.23 24.70
N ARG A 665 -2.12 -4.24 25.13
CA ARG A 665 -1.48 -5.23 24.25
C ARG A 665 -2.47 -6.32 23.84
N VAL A 666 -2.10 -7.14 22.85
CA VAL A 666 -2.97 -8.21 22.31
C VAL A 666 -3.46 -9.16 23.41
N GLU A 667 -2.55 -9.58 24.29
CA GLU A 667 -2.86 -10.51 25.39
C GLU A 667 -3.82 -9.87 26.40
N GLU A 668 -3.61 -8.60 26.73
CA GLU A 668 -4.48 -7.84 27.64
C GLU A 668 -5.87 -7.63 27.04
N LEU A 669 -5.96 -7.30 25.76
CA LEU A 669 -7.24 -7.17 25.06
C LEU A 669 -8.04 -8.48 25.06
N ALA A 670 -7.37 -9.62 24.89
CA ALA A 670 -8.02 -10.93 24.93
C ALA A 670 -8.71 -11.18 26.30
N GLU A 671 -8.14 -10.65 27.40
CA GLU A 671 -8.70 -10.76 28.73
C GLU A 671 -9.75 -9.67 29.05
N ILE A 672 -9.57 -8.46 28.51
CA ILE A 672 -10.42 -7.29 28.76
C ILE A 672 -11.72 -7.37 27.95
N MET A 673 -11.64 -7.56 26.63
CA MET A 673 -12.78 -7.42 25.71
C MET A 673 -13.99 -8.28 26.07
N PRO A 674 -13.86 -9.52 26.57
CA PRO A 674 -15.03 -10.32 26.98
C PRO A 674 -15.86 -9.72 28.13
N LYS A 675 -15.31 -8.78 28.90
CA LYS A 675 -15.93 -8.17 30.08
C LYS A 675 -16.09 -6.65 29.93
N TYR A 676 -15.68 -6.11 28.78
CA TYR A 676 -15.57 -4.68 28.56
C TYR A 676 -16.94 -4.03 28.37
N ASP A 677 -17.24 -3.04 29.19
CA ASP A 677 -18.36 -2.12 29.00
C ASP A 677 -17.82 -0.68 28.92
N PRO A 678 -17.79 -0.08 27.74
CA PRO A 678 -17.25 1.27 27.54
C PRO A 678 -18.04 2.35 28.34
N ARG A 679 -19.27 2.08 28.73
CA ARG A 679 -20.09 3.02 29.52
C ARG A 679 -19.53 3.23 30.93
N GLU A 680 -18.83 2.25 31.49
CA GLU A 680 -18.13 2.41 32.79
C GLU A 680 -17.07 3.51 32.74
N ILE A 681 -16.38 3.65 31.60
CA ILE A 681 -15.40 4.72 31.39
C ILE A 681 -16.08 6.08 31.36
N LEU A 682 -17.24 6.18 30.70
CA LEU A 682 -18.01 7.44 30.63
C LEU A 682 -18.56 7.86 32.01
N PHE A 683 -18.93 6.91 32.85
CA PHE A 683 -19.39 7.20 34.20
C PHE A 683 -18.27 7.55 35.18
N SER A 684 -17.05 7.08 34.91
CA SER A 684 -15.90 7.29 35.80
C SER A 684 -14.95 8.43 35.36
N ASN A 685 -15.06 8.91 34.11
CA ASN A 685 -14.16 9.92 33.56
C ASN A 685 -14.93 11.07 32.88
N ASP A 686 -15.13 12.15 33.62
CA ASP A 686 -15.86 13.34 33.15
C ASP A 686 -15.21 14.01 31.91
N LYS A 687 -13.87 13.91 31.77
CA LYS A 687 -13.15 14.48 30.63
C LYS A 687 -13.46 13.70 29.34
N ILE A 688 -13.45 12.37 29.41
CA ILE A 688 -13.81 11.51 28.27
C ILE A 688 -15.29 11.71 27.94
N LYS A 689 -16.16 11.73 28.96
CA LYS A 689 -17.59 11.99 28.75
C LYS A 689 -17.82 13.32 28.03
N ARG A 690 -17.20 14.41 28.49
CA ARG A 690 -17.29 15.73 27.88
C ARG A 690 -16.90 15.72 26.39
N VAL A 691 -15.82 15.04 26.04
CA VAL A 691 -15.35 14.93 24.67
C VAL A 691 -16.35 14.16 23.80
N LEU A 692 -16.85 13.03 24.31
CA LEU A 692 -17.77 12.19 23.55
C LEU A 692 -19.15 12.86 23.39
N ASP A 693 -19.63 13.60 24.40
CA ASP A 693 -20.88 14.36 24.33
C ASP A 693 -20.88 15.40 23.20
N LYS A 694 -19.71 15.85 22.71
CA LYS A 694 -19.59 16.76 21.55
C LYS A 694 -20.14 16.18 20.25
N LEU A 695 -20.23 14.88 20.15
CA LEU A 695 -20.83 14.21 18.99
C LEU A 695 -22.36 14.34 18.96
N ILE A 696 -22.99 14.65 20.11
CA ILE A 696 -24.46 14.64 20.25
C ILE A 696 -25.08 15.94 20.79
N ASP A 697 -24.27 16.89 21.28
CA ASP A 697 -24.75 18.13 21.89
C ASP A 697 -25.04 19.25 20.84
N GLY A 698 -24.79 19.00 19.57
CA GLY A 698 -25.01 19.97 18.48
C GLY A 698 -23.89 21.00 18.30
N SER A 699 -22.79 20.91 19.04
CA SER A 699 -21.64 21.82 18.88
C SER A 699 -20.79 21.52 17.62
N LEU A 700 -20.85 20.27 17.14
CA LEU A 700 -20.22 19.83 15.88
C LEU A 700 -21.32 19.40 14.89
N SER A 701 -21.19 19.77 13.62
CA SER A 701 -22.18 19.48 12.60
C SER A 701 -21.82 18.27 11.74
N ASP A 702 -22.67 17.26 11.71
CA ASP A 702 -22.58 16.15 10.76
C ASP A 702 -23.16 16.44 9.37
N GLY A 703 -23.50 17.73 9.11
CA GLY A 703 -24.07 18.14 7.82
C GLY A 703 -25.54 17.77 7.65
N GLY A 704 -26.25 17.41 8.73
CA GLY A 704 -27.66 17.09 8.71
C GLY A 704 -27.94 15.63 8.29
N VAL A 705 -27.00 14.74 8.45
CA VAL A 705 -27.24 13.29 8.28
C VAL A 705 -28.28 12.84 9.29
N PRO A 706 -29.34 12.11 8.89
CA PRO A 706 -30.34 11.63 9.83
C PRO A 706 -29.73 10.84 10.98
N SER A 707 -30.14 11.14 12.22
CA SER A 707 -29.49 10.65 13.45
C SER A 707 -29.54 9.13 13.67
N ASN A 708 -30.32 8.43 12.86
CA ASN A 708 -30.46 6.97 12.85
C ASN A 708 -29.73 6.33 11.66
N GLU A 709 -29.11 7.11 10.80
CA GLU A 709 -28.36 6.61 9.65
C GLU A 709 -26.86 6.51 9.95
N GLU A 710 -26.23 5.52 9.35
CA GLU A 710 -24.77 5.37 9.35
C GLU A 710 -24.13 6.61 8.74
N GLY A 711 -23.14 7.16 9.44
CA GLY A 711 -22.47 8.39 9.05
C GLY A 711 -22.92 9.64 9.80
N SER A 712 -23.94 9.57 10.66
CA SER A 712 -24.27 10.65 11.61
C SER A 712 -23.29 10.63 12.80
N PHE A 713 -23.05 11.78 13.44
CA PHE A 713 -22.22 11.83 14.64
C PHE A 713 -22.89 11.10 15.82
N LYS A 714 -24.21 11.05 15.85
CA LYS A 714 -24.94 10.25 16.83
C LYS A 714 -24.71 8.75 16.63
N GLU A 715 -24.55 8.30 15.40
CA GLU A 715 -24.21 6.90 15.10
C GLU A 715 -22.76 6.60 15.52
N LEU A 716 -21.81 7.52 15.30
CA LEU A 716 -20.45 7.41 15.82
C LEU A 716 -20.43 7.31 17.36
N TYR A 717 -21.24 8.11 18.06
CA TYR A 717 -21.41 8.03 19.51
C TYR A 717 -21.92 6.65 19.93
N LYS A 718 -22.98 6.16 19.28
CA LYS A 718 -23.56 4.84 19.57
C LYS A 718 -22.59 3.70 19.31
N ALA A 719 -21.79 3.79 18.25
CA ALA A 719 -20.78 2.79 17.95
C ALA A 719 -19.80 2.58 19.11
N LEU A 720 -19.52 3.64 19.88
CA LEU A 720 -18.66 3.56 21.06
C LEU A 720 -19.42 3.17 22.35
N THR A 721 -20.73 3.44 22.45
CA THR A 721 -21.47 3.26 23.72
C THR A 721 -22.38 2.04 23.74
N ASP A 722 -23.14 1.82 22.68
CA ASP A 722 -24.21 0.83 22.60
C ASP A 722 -23.92 -0.28 21.58
N GLY A 723 -22.90 -0.07 20.76
CA GLY A 723 -22.66 -0.84 19.56
C GLY A 723 -23.46 -0.32 18.36
N ALA A 724 -23.02 -0.62 17.19
CA ALA A 724 -23.68 -0.18 15.97
C ALA A 724 -23.45 -1.17 14.83
N SER A 725 -24.47 -1.31 13.95
CA SER A 725 -24.41 -2.21 12.81
C SER A 725 -24.05 -3.66 13.25
N TRP A 726 -22.90 -4.16 12.83
CA TRP A 726 -22.46 -5.55 13.00
C TRP A 726 -21.55 -5.78 14.23
N HIS A 727 -21.14 -4.75 14.95
CA HIS A 727 -20.15 -4.90 16.01
C HIS A 727 -20.65 -4.48 17.41
N VAL A 728 -19.95 -5.01 18.41
CA VAL A 728 -20.16 -4.69 19.83
C VAL A 728 -19.76 -3.24 20.13
N PRO A 729 -20.23 -2.67 21.29
CA PRO A 729 -19.79 -1.35 21.73
C PRO A 729 -18.27 -1.23 21.76
N ASP A 730 -17.76 -0.10 21.25
CA ASP A 730 -16.32 0.21 21.20
C ASP A 730 -15.45 -0.96 20.73
N HIS A 731 -15.82 -1.57 19.63
CA HIS A 731 -15.20 -2.76 19.06
C HIS A 731 -13.67 -2.65 18.92
N TYR A 732 -13.18 -1.44 18.65
CA TYR A 732 -11.74 -1.16 18.49
C TYR A 732 -11.07 -0.56 19.73
N TYR A 733 -11.72 -0.64 20.90
CA TYR A 733 -11.16 -0.21 22.19
C TYR A 733 -10.68 1.26 22.19
N VAL A 734 -11.43 2.12 21.52
CA VAL A 734 -11.14 3.56 21.40
C VAL A 734 -11.19 4.26 22.74
N LEU A 735 -12.29 4.07 23.51
CA LEU A 735 -12.45 4.69 24.82
C LEU A 735 -11.51 4.08 25.85
N GLY A 736 -11.23 2.78 25.75
CA GLY A 736 -10.32 2.09 26.68
C GLY A 736 -8.88 2.61 26.59
N ASP A 737 -8.42 2.95 25.40
CA ASP A 737 -7.07 3.46 25.18
C ASP A 737 -6.97 5.00 25.22
N LEU A 738 -8.09 5.75 25.24
CA LEU A 738 -8.07 7.21 25.05
C LEU A 738 -7.22 7.93 26.10
N GLU A 739 -7.36 7.58 27.38
CA GLU A 739 -6.61 8.25 28.46
C GLU A 739 -5.10 7.99 28.32
N SER A 740 -4.69 6.73 28.12
CA SER A 740 -3.27 6.35 27.94
C SER A 740 -2.67 7.02 26.71
N TYR A 741 -3.44 7.15 25.63
CA TYR A 741 -3.02 7.83 24.42
C TYR A 741 -2.82 9.33 24.64
N VAL A 742 -3.73 10.01 25.32
CA VAL A 742 -3.58 11.42 25.66
C VAL A 742 -2.33 11.63 26.51
N GLN A 743 -2.08 10.77 27.50
CA GLN A 743 -0.88 10.88 28.36
C GLN A 743 0.40 10.70 27.51
N ALA A 744 0.41 9.77 26.56
CA ALA A 744 1.54 9.60 25.65
C ALA A 744 1.76 10.84 24.77
N LYS A 745 0.70 11.44 24.21
CA LYS A 745 0.79 12.70 23.47
C LYS A 745 1.34 13.85 24.30
N LEU A 746 0.88 13.99 25.54
CA LEU A 746 1.37 15.02 26.46
C LEU A 746 2.84 14.80 26.83
N LYS A 747 3.27 13.54 26.93
CA LYS A 747 4.69 13.21 27.15
C LYS A 747 5.56 13.61 25.95
N VAL A 748 5.15 13.27 24.73
CA VAL A 748 5.83 13.73 23.49
C VAL A 748 5.94 15.26 23.47
N ASN A 749 4.83 15.94 23.76
CA ASN A 749 4.74 17.38 23.75
C ASN A 749 5.69 18.03 24.79
N ALA A 750 5.82 17.43 25.97
CA ALA A 750 6.73 17.89 27.00
C ALA A 750 8.20 17.62 26.64
N ASP A 751 8.50 16.41 26.15
CA ASP A 751 9.87 15.99 25.78
C ASP A 751 10.42 16.84 24.61
N TYR A 752 9.55 17.32 23.69
CA TYR A 752 9.96 18.16 22.55
C TYR A 752 10.57 19.50 22.97
N LYS A 753 10.37 19.97 24.20
CA LYS A 753 10.97 21.21 24.73
C LYS A 753 12.50 21.13 24.79
N ASP A 754 13.03 19.96 25.12
CA ASP A 754 14.46 19.68 24.99
C ASP A 754 14.78 19.23 23.57
N LYS A 755 15.06 20.19 22.71
CA LYS A 755 15.28 19.97 21.28
C LYS A 755 16.41 19.00 20.97
N LEU A 756 17.52 19.06 21.75
CA LEU A 756 18.66 18.16 21.53
C LEU A 756 18.33 16.72 21.95
N ALA A 757 17.71 16.56 23.12
CA ALA A 757 17.28 15.24 23.56
C ALA A 757 16.24 14.61 22.63
N PHE A 758 15.32 15.42 22.11
CA PHE A 758 14.34 14.95 21.12
C PHE A 758 14.99 14.61 19.77
N ALA A 759 15.91 15.46 19.28
CA ALA A 759 16.68 15.19 18.07
C ALA A 759 17.50 13.90 18.17
N LYS A 760 18.08 13.61 19.36
CA LYS A 760 18.77 12.35 19.64
C LYS A 760 17.84 11.14 19.45
N LYS A 761 16.60 11.19 19.96
CA LYS A 761 15.60 10.13 19.75
C LYS A 761 15.32 9.93 18.27
N CYS A 762 15.09 11.02 17.54
CA CYS A 762 14.85 10.98 16.09
C CYS A 762 16.05 10.38 15.33
N TRP A 763 17.26 10.78 15.68
CA TRP A 763 18.51 10.30 15.09
C TRP A 763 18.72 8.80 15.33
N LEU A 764 18.44 8.32 16.52
CA LEU A 764 18.54 6.90 16.85
C LEU A 764 17.50 6.05 16.10
N ASN A 765 16.31 6.60 15.82
CA ASN A 765 15.35 5.95 14.92
C ASN A 765 15.93 5.81 13.50
N ILE A 766 16.55 6.86 12.93
CA ILE A 766 17.21 6.78 11.61
C ILE A 766 18.31 5.72 11.63
N ALA A 767 19.22 5.78 12.60
CA ALA A 767 20.38 4.89 12.69
C ALA A 767 20.00 3.42 12.80
N ASN A 768 18.80 3.13 13.31
CA ASN A 768 18.30 1.77 13.53
C ASN A 768 17.21 1.35 12.53
N ALA A 769 17.07 2.05 11.41
CA ALA A 769 16.06 1.74 10.39
C ALA A 769 16.49 0.65 9.38
N GLY A 770 17.72 0.14 9.44
CA GLY A 770 18.29 -0.82 8.47
C GLY A 770 17.42 -2.03 8.21
N LYS A 771 16.92 -2.67 9.27
CA LYS A 771 16.01 -3.83 9.20
C LYS A 771 14.78 -3.61 8.31
N PHE A 772 14.30 -2.37 8.19
CA PHE A 772 13.08 -2.03 7.47
C PHE A 772 13.31 -1.68 6.00
N SER A 773 14.50 -2.02 5.46
CA SER A 773 14.74 -2.00 4.02
C SER A 773 13.98 -3.12 3.31
N SER A 774 13.31 -2.79 2.19
CA SER A 774 12.75 -3.81 1.30
C SER A 774 13.83 -4.66 0.61
N ASP A 775 15.08 -4.19 0.58
CA ASP A 775 16.22 -4.97 0.09
C ASP A 775 16.47 -6.20 0.96
N ARG A 776 16.42 -6.02 2.30
CA ARG A 776 16.49 -7.15 3.24
C ARG A 776 15.29 -8.09 3.03
N THR A 777 14.07 -7.52 2.94
CA THR A 777 12.86 -8.34 2.77
C THR A 777 12.93 -9.17 1.49
N ILE A 778 13.31 -8.57 0.36
CA ILE A 778 13.35 -9.28 -0.93
C ILE A 778 14.43 -10.35 -0.97
N LYS A 779 15.58 -10.12 -0.30
CA LYS A 779 16.61 -11.15 -0.10
C LYS A 779 16.09 -12.32 0.71
N ASP A 780 15.34 -12.06 1.79
CA ASP A 780 14.71 -13.10 2.61
C ASP A 780 13.72 -13.95 1.78
N TYR A 781 12.95 -13.34 0.87
CA TYR A 781 12.09 -14.07 -0.06
C TYR A 781 12.91 -14.88 -1.07
N ALA A 782 13.90 -14.27 -1.67
CA ALA A 782 14.75 -14.91 -2.68
C ALA A 782 15.44 -16.17 -2.13
N GLU A 783 16.02 -16.08 -0.94
CA GLU A 783 16.75 -17.18 -0.30
C GLU A 783 15.83 -18.24 0.29
N ASN A 784 14.78 -17.85 0.99
CA ASN A 784 14.02 -18.79 1.83
C ASN A 784 12.76 -19.34 1.15
N ILE A 785 12.16 -18.62 0.21
CA ILE A 785 10.91 -18.98 -0.46
C ILE A 785 11.15 -19.26 -1.95
N TRP A 786 11.64 -18.27 -2.69
CA TRP A 786 11.73 -18.36 -4.15
C TRP A 786 12.89 -19.20 -4.64
N LYS A 787 13.97 -19.31 -3.87
CA LYS A 787 15.21 -20.01 -4.26
C LYS A 787 15.74 -19.51 -5.59
N ILE A 788 15.83 -18.18 -5.73
CA ILE A 788 16.39 -17.49 -6.91
C ILE A 788 17.71 -16.82 -6.57
N GLU A 789 18.57 -16.71 -7.56
CA GLU A 789 19.89 -16.11 -7.47
C GLU A 789 19.99 -14.87 -8.36
N PRO A 790 20.85 -13.89 -8.03
CA PRO A 790 21.09 -12.74 -8.89
C PRO A 790 21.56 -13.15 -10.29
N VAL A 791 21.00 -12.51 -11.32
CA VAL A 791 21.39 -12.72 -12.70
C VAL A 791 22.64 -11.88 -13.05
N LYS A 792 23.48 -12.41 -13.93
CA LYS A 792 24.62 -11.66 -14.47
C LYS A 792 24.23 -11.04 -15.80
N LEU A 793 24.36 -9.73 -15.95
CA LEU A 793 24.02 -8.94 -17.13
C LEU A 793 25.27 -8.32 -17.76
#